data_f822bb8733c9fd0b7a3342a190f6fe75
#
_entry.id   f822bb8733c9fd0b7a3342a190f6fe75
#
_cell.length_a   1.000
_cell.length_b   1.000
_cell.length_c   1.000
_cell.angle_alpha   90.00
_cell.angle_beta   90.00
_cell.angle_gamma   90.00
#
_symmetry.space_group_name_H-M   'P 1'
#
loop_
_entity.id
_entity.type
_entity.pdbx_description
1 polymer ?
#
loop_
_entity_poly.entity_id
_entity_poly.type
_entity_poly.pdbx_seq_one_letter_code
_entity_poly.pdbx_strand_id
1 'polypeptide(L)'
;MTNAIDRRRFNCILLSAPALGVAGYLPASARDFIEPPYLKDQIEAKRLPPLQERIPVKPRVIDLERMERKPGRYGGQIRMLMGDPKDVRMVVVYGYARLVGYDENLNLVPDILENFEVEDGRIFTLRIRPGHRWSDGHPFTAEDFRYFWEDIANNEKLSLTGPPAEMLVDGKPPVFEVLDECTVRYTWPAPNPAFIPALAGALPLYIYAPSHYLKQFHVKYAHPAELELKVTSARVRDWTSLHERMGRMYRPQNPDLPCLDAWCLSTAPPSTRFVFKRNPYFHRIDTEGRQLPYADEIILNIGSSALVAAQTATGEADLQARYIRFDDYTFLKSAEKRGGFNVELWGRGEGSRMALLPNLNAEDPVWRKLWRDVRVRRALSLAIDRREINQAIFYGLGRESANTMLPQSPLHRLEYQTAWTRFDLDQANKLLDEAGLAKRDWDGIRYLPDGRRAELVVETAGESTEQADVLALIRDNWLKIGIKIYTRPTQRDLFRKRVYAGSVVMSVWSGLDNALATPDMSPHELAPTGQAQLQWPKWGQHYEEKGAVGEPPDLPEARRLLELYLAWRQSRSTAERAVIWHEMLKIHADQVFTIGTVNGTRQPVVVSKRLVNVPEEGIWAFDPGGYFGRYLPDTFWFRDTAE
;
A
#
# COMPACT_ATOMS: atom_id res chain seq x y z
N MET A 1 0.49 -48.93 59.08
CA MET A 1 -0.94 -49.04 58.72
C MET A 1 -1.13 -48.33 57.38
N THR A 2 -1.32 -49.11 56.42
CA THR A 2 -1.64 -48.89 55.02
C THR A 2 -2.90 -48.06 54.84
N ASN A 3 -2.88 -47.16 53.90
CA ASN A 3 -4.04 -46.99 52.99
C ASN A 3 -3.60 -46.27 51.71
N ALA A 4 -3.83 -46.95 50.65
CA ALA A 4 -3.71 -46.57 49.28
C ALA A 4 -4.77 -45.52 48.92
N ILE A 5 -4.39 -44.46 48.15
CA ILE A 5 -5.33 -43.54 47.51
C ILE A 5 -5.30 -43.78 46.01
N ASP A 6 -6.46 -44.07 45.53
CA ASP A 6 -6.91 -44.45 44.19
C ASP A 6 -6.64 -43.37 43.15
N ARG A 7 -6.07 -43.78 42.03
CA ARG A 7 -5.98 -43.04 40.78
C ARG A 7 -7.29 -43.21 40.03
N ARG A 8 -8.11 -42.19 39.92
CA ARG A 8 -9.03 -41.97 38.76
C ARG A 8 -9.94 -40.76 39.06
N ARG A 9 -9.67 -39.65 38.33
CA ARG A 9 -10.66 -38.70 37.75
C ARG A 9 -10.00 -37.37 37.44
N PHE A 10 -9.28 -37.30 36.31
CA PHE A 10 -9.10 -36.03 35.61
C PHE A 10 -10.29 -35.87 34.67
N ASN A 11 -11.24 -35.04 35.03
CA ASN A 11 -12.30 -34.59 34.13
C ASN A 11 -11.69 -33.54 33.18
N CYS A 12 -11.60 -33.89 31.90
CA CYS A 12 -11.44 -32.93 30.81
C CYS A 12 -12.71 -32.06 30.75
N ILE A 13 -12.58 -30.81 31.10
CA ILE A 13 -13.57 -29.77 30.75
C ILE A 13 -13.31 -29.42 29.28
N LEU A 14 -14.08 -30.03 28.40
CA LEU A 14 -14.26 -29.60 27.03
C LEU A 14 -15.02 -28.27 27.04
N LEU A 15 -14.34 -27.17 26.82
CA LEU A 15 -14.95 -25.90 26.44
C LEU A 15 -15.52 -26.08 25.03
N SER A 16 -16.81 -26.27 24.94
CA SER A 16 -17.60 -26.25 23.71
C SER A 16 -17.55 -24.82 23.12
N ALA A 17 -16.78 -24.64 22.06
CA ALA A 17 -16.95 -23.51 21.18
C ALA A 17 -18.31 -23.63 20.46
N PRO A 18 -19.09 -22.54 20.30
CA PRO A 18 -20.32 -22.59 19.54
C PRO A 18 -19.98 -22.88 18.07
N ALA A 19 -20.50 -23.98 17.54
CA ALA A 19 -20.52 -24.26 16.12
C ALA A 19 -21.34 -23.18 15.42
N LEU A 20 -20.66 -22.19 14.83
CA LEU A 20 -21.25 -21.31 13.85
C LEU A 20 -21.64 -22.18 12.65
N GLY A 21 -22.95 -22.14 12.33
CA GLY A 21 -23.55 -22.94 11.28
C GLY A 21 -22.79 -22.80 9.96
N VAL A 22 -22.26 -23.90 9.50
CA VAL A 22 -21.80 -24.07 8.12
C VAL A 22 -23.06 -24.03 7.25
N ALA A 23 -23.38 -22.86 6.70
CA ALA A 23 -24.30 -22.78 5.57
C ALA A 23 -23.69 -23.65 4.47
N GLY A 24 -24.34 -24.76 4.14
CA GLY A 24 -23.86 -25.72 3.18
C GLY A 24 -23.65 -25.09 1.83
N TYR A 25 -22.41 -24.84 1.47
CA TYR A 25 -22.02 -24.55 0.10
C TYR A 25 -22.25 -25.83 -0.72
N LEU A 26 -23.21 -25.78 -1.62
CA LEU A 26 -23.35 -26.82 -2.65
C LEU A 26 -22.03 -26.87 -3.45
N PRO A 27 -21.51 -28.07 -3.76
CA PRO A 27 -20.31 -28.18 -4.57
C PRO A 27 -20.53 -27.52 -5.94
N ALA A 28 -19.50 -26.85 -6.46
CA ALA A 28 -19.51 -26.11 -7.72
C ALA A 28 -19.88 -26.98 -8.96
N SER A 29 -20.00 -28.30 -8.80
CA SER A 29 -20.33 -29.27 -9.85
C SER A 29 -21.78 -29.21 -10.38
N ALA A 30 -22.62 -28.28 -9.91
CA ALA A 30 -24.02 -28.15 -10.35
C ALA A 30 -24.39 -26.73 -10.82
N ARG A 31 -23.41 -25.82 -11.02
CA ARG A 31 -23.70 -24.46 -11.53
C ARG A 31 -23.45 -24.42 -13.04
N ASP A 32 -24.43 -23.92 -13.78
CA ASP A 32 -24.21 -23.53 -15.17
C ASP A 32 -23.36 -22.25 -15.17
N PHE A 33 -22.16 -22.32 -15.73
CA PHE A 33 -21.31 -21.14 -15.91
C PHE A 33 -21.78 -20.31 -17.08
N ILE A 34 -21.78 -18.99 -16.92
CA ILE A 34 -22.25 -18.04 -17.92
C ILE A 34 -21.05 -17.44 -18.66
N GLU A 35 -20.99 -17.70 -19.95
CA GLU A 35 -19.93 -17.29 -20.86
C GLU A 35 -19.97 -15.78 -21.13
N PRO A 36 -18.84 -15.06 -21.02
CA PRO A 36 -18.77 -13.65 -21.44
C PRO A 36 -18.97 -13.50 -22.95
N PRO A 37 -19.95 -12.71 -23.43
CA PRO A 37 -20.22 -12.53 -24.87
C PRO A 37 -19.01 -12.00 -25.66
N TYR A 38 -18.14 -11.23 -25.03
CA TYR A 38 -16.89 -10.71 -25.62
C TYR A 38 -15.97 -11.80 -26.19
N LEU A 39 -16.05 -13.02 -25.66
CA LEU A 39 -15.20 -14.15 -26.05
C LEU A 39 -15.86 -15.09 -27.09
N LYS A 40 -17.11 -14.85 -27.45
CA LYS A 40 -17.94 -15.73 -28.31
C LYS A 40 -17.23 -16.13 -29.61
N ASP A 41 -16.69 -15.15 -30.35
CA ASP A 41 -16.04 -15.43 -31.65
C ASP A 41 -14.78 -16.31 -31.51
N GLN A 42 -14.08 -16.18 -30.38
CA GLN A 42 -12.88 -16.99 -30.11
C GLN A 42 -13.25 -18.45 -29.77
N ILE A 43 -14.37 -18.63 -29.05
CA ILE A 43 -14.90 -19.94 -28.69
C ILE A 43 -15.48 -20.66 -29.92
N GLU A 44 -16.31 -19.94 -30.71
CA GLU A 44 -16.86 -20.49 -31.95
C GLU A 44 -15.77 -20.87 -32.97
N ALA A 45 -14.70 -20.07 -33.03
CA ALA A 45 -13.52 -20.37 -33.85
C ALA A 45 -12.59 -21.45 -33.24
N LYS A 46 -12.95 -22.05 -32.09
CA LYS A 46 -12.15 -23.05 -31.34
C LYS A 46 -10.72 -22.58 -30.98
N ARG A 47 -10.52 -21.27 -30.87
CA ARG A 47 -9.25 -20.67 -30.39
C ARG A 47 -9.23 -20.55 -28.88
N LEU A 48 -10.39 -20.60 -28.23
CA LEU A 48 -10.56 -20.57 -26.80
C LEU A 48 -11.49 -21.73 -26.38
N PRO A 49 -11.15 -22.54 -25.36
CA PRO A 49 -12.05 -23.59 -24.86
C PRO A 49 -13.25 -22.98 -24.11
N PRO A 50 -14.31 -23.79 -23.85
CA PRO A 50 -15.45 -23.37 -23.02
C PRO A 50 -15.03 -22.95 -21.62
N LEU A 51 -15.87 -22.14 -20.96
CA LEU A 51 -15.56 -21.57 -19.65
C LEU A 51 -15.21 -22.62 -18.58
N GLN A 52 -15.89 -23.77 -18.57
CA GLN A 52 -15.63 -24.87 -17.65
C GLN A 52 -14.19 -25.39 -17.69
N GLU A 53 -13.52 -25.27 -18.84
CA GLU A 53 -12.12 -25.72 -19.03
C GLU A 53 -11.11 -24.61 -18.77
N ARG A 54 -11.57 -23.38 -18.60
CA ARG A 54 -10.73 -22.19 -18.43
C ARG A 54 -10.57 -21.77 -16.98
N ILE A 55 -11.59 -21.95 -16.17
CA ILE A 55 -11.58 -21.57 -14.76
C ILE A 55 -11.09 -22.73 -13.87
N PRO A 56 -10.57 -22.44 -12.67
CA PRO A 56 -10.22 -23.47 -11.70
C PRO A 56 -11.41 -24.37 -11.35
N VAL A 57 -11.14 -25.61 -10.95
CA VAL A 57 -12.17 -26.57 -10.48
C VAL A 57 -13.05 -25.97 -9.37
N LYS A 58 -12.41 -25.18 -8.49
CA LYS A 58 -13.08 -24.39 -7.45
C LYS A 58 -12.74 -22.91 -7.64
N PRO A 59 -13.46 -22.18 -8.51
CA PRO A 59 -13.23 -20.75 -8.69
C PRO A 59 -13.53 -19.97 -7.41
N ARG A 60 -12.97 -18.77 -7.29
CA ARG A 60 -13.34 -17.87 -6.21
C ARG A 60 -14.71 -17.26 -6.51
N VAL A 61 -15.69 -17.58 -5.68
CA VAL A 61 -17.04 -17.00 -5.77
C VAL A 61 -17.09 -15.69 -5.02
N ILE A 62 -17.49 -14.61 -5.71
CA ILE A 62 -17.70 -13.30 -5.10
C ILE A 62 -19.18 -13.18 -4.75
N ASP A 63 -19.46 -13.06 -3.45
CA ASP A 63 -20.79 -12.85 -2.91
C ASP A 63 -21.13 -11.35 -2.96
N LEU A 64 -21.81 -10.95 -4.04
CA LEU A 64 -22.20 -9.56 -4.29
C LEU A 64 -23.28 -9.09 -3.33
N GLU A 65 -24.19 -9.96 -2.89
CA GLU A 65 -25.26 -9.61 -1.95
C GLU A 65 -24.68 -9.24 -0.58
N ARG A 66 -23.71 -10.02 -0.09
CA ARG A 66 -22.97 -9.70 1.15
C ARG A 66 -22.25 -8.35 1.06
N MET A 67 -21.84 -7.94 -0.14
CA MET A 67 -21.19 -6.66 -0.40
C MET A 67 -22.20 -5.54 -0.71
N GLU A 68 -23.50 -5.77 -0.53
CA GLU A 68 -24.58 -4.84 -0.90
C GLU A 68 -24.54 -4.40 -2.37
N ARG A 69 -24.11 -5.29 -3.27
CA ARG A 69 -23.95 -5.06 -4.71
C ARG A 69 -24.91 -5.89 -5.52
N LYS A 70 -25.13 -5.45 -6.76
CA LYS A 70 -26.02 -6.13 -7.71
C LYS A 70 -25.21 -6.97 -8.69
N PRO A 71 -25.70 -8.16 -9.07
CA PRO A 71 -25.16 -8.89 -10.21
C PRO A 71 -25.11 -8.00 -11.45
N GLY A 72 -23.99 -8.04 -12.17
CA GLY A 72 -23.74 -7.14 -13.29
C GLY A 72 -24.10 -7.71 -14.64
N ARG A 73 -23.96 -6.88 -15.67
CA ARG A 73 -24.03 -7.23 -17.09
C ARG A 73 -22.64 -7.12 -17.69
N TYR A 74 -22.35 -7.97 -18.65
CA TYR A 74 -21.10 -7.90 -19.41
C TYR A 74 -21.08 -6.72 -20.36
N GLY A 75 -19.89 -6.19 -20.59
CA GLY A 75 -19.63 -5.20 -21.62
C GLY A 75 -19.08 -3.88 -21.11
N GLY A 76 -18.60 -3.09 -22.03
CA GLY A 76 -18.13 -1.73 -21.79
C GLY A 76 -16.63 -1.65 -21.47
N GLN A 77 -16.18 -0.40 -21.40
CA GLN A 77 -14.79 -0.02 -21.16
C GLN A 77 -14.74 0.99 -20.02
N ILE A 78 -13.94 0.72 -18.98
CA ILE A 78 -13.71 1.69 -17.91
C ILE A 78 -12.55 2.59 -18.33
N ARG A 79 -12.82 3.87 -18.58
CA ARG A 79 -11.83 4.87 -18.99
C ARG A 79 -11.27 5.58 -17.76
N MET A 80 -9.95 5.72 -17.71
CA MET A 80 -9.21 6.46 -16.67
C MET A 80 -8.16 7.36 -17.30
N LEU A 81 -7.87 8.47 -16.63
CA LEU A 81 -6.84 9.45 -17.03
C LEU A 81 -5.60 9.28 -16.12
N MET A 82 -4.42 9.26 -16.71
CA MET A 82 -3.16 9.10 -15.99
C MET A 82 -2.16 10.18 -16.41
N GLY A 83 -1.30 10.58 -15.48
CA GLY A 83 -0.34 11.64 -15.68
C GLY A 83 1.04 11.19 -16.19
N ASP A 84 1.31 9.87 -16.19
CA ASP A 84 2.61 9.32 -16.52
C ASP A 84 2.46 7.92 -17.12
N PRO A 85 3.23 7.55 -18.18
CA PRO A 85 3.21 6.19 -18.75
C PRO A 85 3.52 5.07 -17.75
N LYS A 86 4.27 5.36 -16.67
CA LYS A 86 4.50 4.37 -15.59
C LYS A 86 3.23 3.98 -14.83
N ASP A 87 2.16 4.77 -14.95
CA ASP A 87 0.89 4.51 -14.28
C ASP A 87 0.10 3.35 -14.89
N VAL A 88 0.58 2.70 -15.93
CA VAL A 88 0.07 1.38 -16.41
C VAL A 88 -0.02 0.37 -15.28
N ARG A 89 0.87 0.46 -14.27
CA ARG A 89 0.83 -0.35 -13.05
C ARG A 89 -0.46 -0.22 -12.25
N MET A 90 -1.20 0.89 -12.41
CA MET A 90 -2.42 1.13 -11.65
C MET A 90 -3.53 0.13 -12.01
N VAL A 91 -3.50 -0.48 -13.20
CA VAL A 91 -4.44 -1.57 -13.51
C VAL A 91 -4.16 -2.81 -12.67
N VAL A 92 -2.89 -3.14 -12.42
CA VAL A 92 -2.50 -4.23 -11.51
C VAL A 92 -2.86 -3.91 -10.05
N VAL A 93 -2.66 -2.64 -9.63
CA VAL A 93 -3.01 -2.17 -8.28
C VAL A 93 -4.52 -2.21 -8.06
N TYR A 94 -5.31 -1.69 -9.01
CA TYR A 94 -6.77 -1.62 -8.93
C TYR A 94 -7.44 -2.98 -9.17
N GLY A 95 -6.88 -3.83 -10.04
CA GLY A 95 -7.39 -5.18 -10.29
C GLY A 95 -7.26 -6.09 -9.07
N TYR A 96 -6.22 -5.88 -8.30
CA TYR A 96 -5.98 -6.50 -6.99
C TYR A 96 -6.18 -8.03 -6.98
N ALA A 97 -5.71 -8.71 -8.03
CA ALA A 97 -5.58 -10.16 -8.03
C ALA A 97 -4.28 -10.54 -7.29
N ARG A 98 -4.40 -11.15 -6.13
CA ARG A 98 -3.30 -11.46 -5.21
C ARG A 98 -3.34 -12.93 -4.82
N LEU A 99 -2.21 -13.51 -4.40
CA LEU A 99 -2.22 -14.85 -3.80
C LEU A 99 -3.16 -14.86 -2.59
N VAL A 100 -3.01 -13.87 -1.72
CA VAL A 100 -3.85 -13.57 -0.56
C VAL A 100 -4.22 -12.10 -0.65
N GLY A 101 -5.45 -11.70 -0.35
CA GLY A 101 -5.88 -10.31 -0.35
C GLY A 101 -6.50 -9.90 0.97
N TYR A 102 -6.77 -8.60 1.13
CA TYR A 102 -7.57 -8.08 2.24
C TYR A 102 -9.04 -8.02 1.86
N ASP A 103 -9.91 -8.48 2.76
CA ASP A 103 -11.36 -8.25 2.67
C ASP A 103 -11.73 -6.83 3.14
N GLU A 104 -13.01 -6.51 3.15
CA GLU A 104 -13.53 -5.21 3.57
C GLU A 104 -13.22 -4.88 5.05
N ASN A 105 -13.03 -5.91 5.88
CA ASN A 105 -12.71 -5.80 7.31
C ASN A 105 -11.19 -5.87 7.58
N LEU A 106 -10.37 -5.81 6.52
CA LEU A 106 -8.92 -5.93 6.59
C LEU A 106 -8.42 -7.30 7.10
N ASN A 107 -9.21 -8.35 6.94
CA ASN A 107 -8.76 -9.72 7.17
C ASN A 107 -8.06 -10.26 5.92
N LEU A 108 -7.01 -11.05 6.15
CA LEU A 108 -6.32 -11.77 5.07
C LEU A 108 -7.15 -12.96 4.62
N VAL A 109 -7.49 -12.98 3.34
CA VAL A 109 -8.30 -14.06 2.72
C VAL A 109 -7.63 -14.59 1.46
N PRO A 110 -7.74 -15.91 1.17
CA PRO A 110 -7.21 -16.46 -0.07
C PRO A 110 -7.95 -15.88 -1.28
N ASP A 111 -7.18 -15.62 -2.37
CA ASP A 111 -7.73 -15.14 -3.64
C ASP A 111 -7.30 -16.04 -4.80
N ILE A 112 -6.09 -15.85 -5.36
CA ILE A 112 -5.50 -16.79 -6.34
C ILE A 112 -5.28 -18.16 -5.68
N LEU A 113 -4.82 -18.17 -4.43
CA LEU A 113 -4.74 -19.43 -3.66
C LEU A 113 -6.14 -19.96 -3.33
N GLU A 114 -6.28 -21.27 -3.27
CA GLU A 114 -7.45 -21.94 -2.67
C GLU A 114 -7.44 -21.80 -1.15
N ASN A 115 -6.26 -21.97 -0.55
CA ASN A 115 -6.05 -21.91 0.89
C ASN A 115 -4.58 -21.58 1.22
N PHE A 116 -4.33 -21.16 2.46
CA PHE A 116 -3.01 -21.11 3.07
C PHE A 116 -3.10 -21.53 4.53
N GLU A 117 -2.07 -22.20 5.02
CA GLU A 117 -1.95 -22.64 6.41
C GLU A 117 -0.65 -22.10 7.01
N VAL A 118 -0.72 -21.75 8.29
CA VAL A 118 0.43 -21.19 9.03
C VAL A 118 0.59 -21.97 10.32
N GLU A 119 1.75 -22.62 10.48
CA GLU A 119 2.10 -23.38 11.69
C GLU A 119 3.23 -22.65 12.42
N ASP A 120 3.08 -22.44 13.74
CA ASP A 120 4.06 -21.76 14.61
C ASP A 120 4.54 -20.38 14.11
N GLY A 121 3.80 -19.75 13.18
CA GLY A 121 4.19 -18.49 12.52
C GLY A 121 5.42 -18.59 11.61
N ARG A 122 5.93 -19.81 11.33
CA ARG A 122 7.18 -20.04 10.58
C ARG A 122 7.10 -21.07 9.45
N ILE A 123 6.05 -21.90 9.41
CA ILE A 123 5.79 -22.87 8.34
C ILE A 123 4.54 -22.41 7.61
N PHE A 124 4.67 -22.12 6.32
CA PHE A 124 3.59 -21.59 5.49
C PHE A 124 3.35 -22.56 4.33
N THR A 125 2.20 -23.21 4.32
CA THR A 125 1.77 -24.09 3.23
C THR A 125 0.74 -23.36 2.38
N LEU A 126 1.05 -23.14 1.10
CA LEU A 126 0.23 -22.41 0.14
C LEU A 126 -0.34 -23.38 -0.89
N ARG A 127 -1.67 -23.38 -1.06
CA ARG A 127 -2.36 -24.24 -1.99
C ARG A 127 -2.98 -23.44 -3.14
N ILE A 128 -2.51 -23.70 -4.36
CA ILE A 128 -3.05 -23.14 -5.59
C ILE A 128 -4.41 -23.80 -5.88
N ARG A 129 -5.35 -23.08 -6.48
CA ARG A 129 -6.62 -23.63 -6.97
C ARG A 129 -6.34 -24.66 -8.08
N PRO A 130 -6.74 -25.93 -7.96
CA PRO A 130 -6.54 -26.91 -9.02
C PRO A 130 -7.16 -26.45 -10.34
N GLY A 131 -6.41 -26.57 -11.45
CA GLY A 131 -6.82 -26.14 -12.76
C GLY A 131 -6.71 -24.64 -13.02
N HIS A 132 -6.08 -23.85 -12.14
CA HIS A 132 -5.79 -22.44 -12.38
C HIS A 132 -4.85 -22.25 -13.57
N ARG A 133 -5.08 -21.21 -14.38
CA ARG A 133 -4.31 -20.96 -15.60
C ARG A 133 -3.86 -19.50 -15.70
N TRP A 134 -2.75 -19.30 -16.38
CA TRP A 134 -2.33 -18.00 -16.87
C TRP A 134 -3.25 -17.49 -17.99
N SER A 135 -3.19 -16.20 -18.31
CA SER A 135 -4.04 -15.57 -19.32
C SER A 135 -3.88 -16.10 -20.74
N ASP A 136 -2.80 -16.82 -21.03
CA ASP A 136 -2.55 -17.50 -22.30
C ASP A 136 -3.04 -18.97 -22.30
N GLY A 137 -3.60 -19.42 -21.17
CA GLY A 137 -4.14 -20.77 -20.99
C GLY A 137 -3.16 -21.80 -20.47
N HIS A 138 -1.89 -21.46 -20.26
CA HIS A 138 -0.93 -22.36 -19.64
C HIS A 138 -1.28 -22.62 -18.16
N PRO A 139 -1.15 -23.84 -17.62
CA PRO A 139 -1.40 -24.10 -16.21
C PRO A 139 -0.54 -23.25 -15.28
N PHE A 140 -1.15 -22.70 -14.22
CA PHE A 140 -0.45 -22.06 -13.11
C PHE A 140 -0.25 -23.08 -11.99
N THR A 141 1.00 -23.42 -11.71
CA THR A 141 1.37 -24.55 -10.84
C THR A 141 2.52 -24.22 -9.90
N ALA A 142 2.87 -25.16 -9.04
CA ALA A 142 4.04 -25.08 -8.15
C ALA A 142 5.37 -24.87 -8.89
N GLU A 143 5.44 -25.21 -10.20
CA GLU A 143 6.62 -24.94 -11.04
C GLU A 143 6.88 -23.42 -11.21
N ASP A 144 5.85 -22.59 -11.23
CA ASP A 144 6.00 -21.13 -11.32
C ASP A 144 6.60 -20.53 -10.05
N PHE A 145 6.33 -21.15 -8.89
CA PHE A 145 6.97 -20.81 -7.60
C PHE A 145 8.40 -21.33 -7.53
N ARG A 146 8.64 -22.58 -7.97
CA ARG A 146 10.00 -23.15 -8.04
C ARG A 146 10.90 -22.32 -8.93
N TYR A 147 10.42 -21.94 -10.13
CA TYR A 147 11.16 -21.12 -11.07
C TYR A 147 11.52 -19.75 -10.47
N PHE A 148 10.57 -19.11 -9.80
CA PHE A 148 10.85 -17.86 -9.08
C PHE A 148 11.94 -18.08 -8.02
N TRP A 149 11.79 -19.11 -7.19
CA TRP A 149 12.68 -19.32 -6.06
C TRP A 149 14.09 -19.70 -6.48
N GLU A 150 14.22 -20.70 -7.35
CA GLU A 150 15.52 -21.24 -7.73
C GLU A 150 16.20 -20.43 -8.84
N ASP A 151 15.44 -19.98 -9.84
CA ASP A 151 16.00 -19.42 -11.07
C ASP A 151 16.00 -17.88 -11.09
N ILE A 152 15.22 -17.21 -10.21
CA ILE A 152 15.18 -15.75 -10.11
C ILE A 152 15.71 -15.28 -8.74
N ALA A 153 15.06 -15.62 -7.63
CA ALA A 153 15.36 -15.05 -6.31
C ALA A 153 16.74 -15.49 -5.77
N ASN A 154 17.16 -16.71 -6.05
CA ASN A 154 18.47 -17.25 -5.67
C ASN A 154 19.50 -17.22 -6.83
N ASN A 155 19.22 -16.51 -7.91
CA ASN A 155 20.16 -16.34 -9.01
C ASN A 155 20.96 -15.05 -8.81
N GLU A 156 22.28 -15.17 -8.57
CA GLU A 156 23.18 -14.04 -8.29
C GLU A 156 23.22 -12.98 -9.40
N LYS A 157 22.83 -13.32 -10.64
CA LYS A 157 22.79 -12.37 -11.76
C LYS A 157 21.46 -11.64 -11.91
N LEU A 158 20.36 -12.26 -11.50
CA LEU A 158 19.01 -11.66 -11.52
C LEU A 158 18.66 -10.96 -10.21
N SER A 159 19.11 -11.50 -9.08
CA SER A 159 18.92 -10.97 -7.74
C SER A 159 20.26 -10.70 -7.07
N LEU A 160 20.87 -9.55 -7.37
CA LEU A 160 22.20 -9.18 -6.86
C LEU A 160 22.28 -9.10 -5.32
N THR A 161 21.15 -8.81 -4.66
CA THR A 161 21.04 -8.71 -3.20
C THR A 161 20.43 -9.97 -2.55
N GLY A 162 20.18 -11.01 -3.36
CA GLY A 162 19.48 -12.23 -2.93
C GLY A 162 17.96 -12.10 -2.88
N PRO A 163 17.26 -13.02 -2.20
CA PRO A 163 15.80 -13.02 -2.07
C PRO A 163 15.26 -11.73 -1.45
N PRO A 164 13.98 -11.35 -1.72
CA PRO A 164 13.32 -10.19 -1.12
C PRO A 164 13.44 -10.19 0.42
N ALA A 165 13.51 -9.00 1.02
CA ALA A 165 13.73 -8.83 2.45
C ALA A 165 12.62 -9.47 3.31
N GLU A 166 11.38 -9.49 2.80
CA GLU A 166 10.21 -10.12 3.43
C GLU A 166 10.36 -11.65 3.50
N MET A 167 11.21 -12.22 2.66
CA MET A 167 11.53 -13.66 2.66
C MET A 167 12.73 -13.99 3.55
N LEU A 168 13.33 -13.02 4.23
CA LEU A 168 14.49 -13.23 5.10
C LEU A 168 14.10 -13.03 6.57
N VAL A 169 14.41 -14.03 7.41
CA VAL A 169 14.33 -13.92 8.87
C VAL A 169 15.76 -14.00 9.42
N ASP A 170 16.20 -12.95 10.11
CA ASP A 170 17.59 -12.79 10.58
C ASP A 170 18.63 -13.02 9.45
N GLY A 171 18.30 -12.52 8.25
CA GLY A 171 19.13 -12.67 7.05
C GLY A 171 19.13 -14.07 6.43
N LYS A 172 18.35 -15.01 6.97
CA LYS A 172 18.25 -16.39 6.48
C LYS A 172 17.00 -16.58 5.62
N PRO A 173 17.14 -17.16 4.43
CA PRO A 173 16.01 -17.52 3.57
C PRO A 173 15.25 -18.74 4.14
N PRO A 174 14.03 -19.00 3.66
CA PRO A 174 13.29 -20.22 4.00
C PRO A 174 13.88 -21.45 3.30
N VAL A 175 13.56 -22.63 3.85
CA VAL A 175 13.56 -23.87 3.08
C VAL A 175 12.28 -23.87 2.24
N PHE A 176 12.43 -23.99 0.93
CA PHE A 176 11.32 -24.06 -0.03
C PHE A 176 11.13 -25.50 -0.50
N GLU A 177 9.89 -25.96 -0.52
CA GLU A 177 9.52 -27.31 -0.93
C GLU A 177 8.31 -27.28 -1.87
N VAL A 178 8.35 -28.06 -2.93
CA VAL A 178 7.20 -28.40 -3.76
C VAL A 178 6.63 -29.72 -3.23
N LEU A 179 5.43 -29.69 -2.65
CA LEU A 179 4.79 -30.87 -2.08
C LEU A 179 4.02 -31.66 -3.13
N ASP A 180 3.34 -30.95 -4.03
CA ASP A 180 2.65 -31.50 -5.20
C ASP A 180 2.49 -30.39 -6.27
N GLU A 181 1.79 -30.68 -7.36
CA GLU A 181 1.60 -29.76 -8.49
C GLU A 181 0.91 -28.43 -8.08
N CYS A 182 0.09 -28.44 -7.03
CA CYS A 182 -0.67 -27.30 -6.56
C CYS A 182 -0.24 -26.79 -5.18
N THR A 183 0.76 -27.40 -4.52
CA THR A 183 1.10 -27.10 -3.13
C THR A 183 2.58 -26.83 -2.95
N VAL A 184 2.89 -25.67 -2.38
CA VAL A 184 4.25 -25.29 -1.99
C VAL A 184 4.33 -24.98 -0.51
N ARG A 185 5.53 -25.15 0.07
CA ARG A 185 5.80 -24.85 1.48
C ARG A 185 7.06 -24.00 1.63
N TYR A 186 6.97 -23.03 2.51
CA TYR A 186 8.09 -22.19 2.97
C TYR A 186 8.28 -22.39 4.48
N THR A 187 9.49 -22.77 4.91
CA THR A 187 9.81 -23.03 6.32
C THR A 187 10.99 -22.16 6.75
N TRP A 188 10.76 -21.27 7.71
CA TRP A 188 11.81 -20.46 8.32
C TRP A 188 12.28 -21.05 9.67
N PRO A 189 13.51 -20.72 10.12
CA PRO A 189 14.01 -21.15 11.43
C PRO A 189 13.31 -20.44 12.60
N ALA A 190 12.68 -19.29 12.36
CA ALA A 190 11.94 -18.47 13.32
C ALA A 190 10.68 -17.89 12.66
N PRO A 191 9.72 -17.31 13.42
CA PRO A 191 8.50 -16.74 12.87
C PRO A 191 8.76 -15.66 11.80
N ASN A 192 7.90 -15.59 10.78
CA ASN A 192 7.89 -14.55 9.74
C ASN A 192 6.48 -13.92 9.60
N PRO A 193 6.05 -13.08 10.53
CA PRO A 193 4.72 -12.47 10.49
C PRO A 193 4.50 -11.54 9.30
N ALA A 194 5.57 -11.08 8.65
CA ALA A 194 5.48 -10.19 7.49
C ALA A 194 5.13 -10.90 6.18
N PHE A 195 5.32 -12.23 6.10
CA PHE A 195 5.25 -12.95 4.82
C PHE A 195 3.86 -12.92 4.17
N ILE A 196 2.80 -13.33 4.87
CA ILE A 196 1.43 -13.34 4.29
C ILE A 196 0.92 -11.92 4.01
N PRO A 197 1.08 -10.92 4.91
CA PRO A 197 0.72 -9.54 4.59
C PRO A 197 1.43 -8.96 3.36
N ALA A 198 2.69 -9.33 3.13
CA ALA A 198 3.43 -8.89 1.94
C ALA A 198 2.84 -9.44 0.63
N LEU A 199 2.23 -10.63 0.64
CA LEU A 199 1.54 -11.19 -0.52
C LEU A 199 0.25 -10.41 -0.85
N ALA A 200 -0.33 -9.72 0.13
CA ALA A 200 -1.59 -8.98 0.03
C ALA A 200 -1.41 -7.48 -0.23
N GLY A 201 -0.19 -6.96 -0.25
CA GLY A 201 0.10 -5.55 -0.47
C GLY A 201 -0.41 -5.01 -1.81
N ALA A 202 -0.59 -3.70 -1.91
CA ALA A 202 -0.87 -3.02 -3.18
C ALA A 202 0.29 -3.21 -4.18
N LEU A 203 1.53 -3.18 -3.68
CA LEU A 203 2.71 -3.76 -4.33
C LEU A 203 2.95 -5.14 -3.70
N PRO A 204 2.45 -6.24 -4.30
CA PRO A 204 2.57 -7.55 -3.68
C PRO A 204 3.99 -8.08 -3.75
N LEU A 205 4.38 -8.88 -2.76
CA LEU A 205 5.54 -9.73 -2.87
C LEU A 205 5.23 -10.83 -3.89
N TYR A 206 5.83 -10.73 -5.07
CA TYR A 206 5.75 -11.82 -6.06
C TYR A 206 6.70 -12.95 -5.65
N ILE A 207 6.14 -14.15 -5.46
CA ILE A 207 6.87 -15.40 -5.17
C ILE A 207 6.65 -16.45 -6.25
N TYR A 208 6.21 -16.02 -7.42
CA TYR A 208 5.97 -16.82 -8.62
C TYR A 208 6.24 -15.99 -9.88
N ALA A 209 6.47 -16.66 -10.99
CA ALA A 209 6.64 -16.04 -12.29
C ALA A 209 6.20 -17.02 -13.41
N PRO A 210 5.69 -16.53 -14.58
CA PRO A 210 5.26 -17.41 -15.66
C PRO A 210 6.44 -18.17 -16.26
N SER A 211 6.77 -19.33 -15.68
CA SER A 211 7.94 -20.14 -15.96
C SER A 211 8.02 -20.58 -17.43
N HIS A 212 6.89 -21.01 -18.00
CA HIS A 212 6.76 -21.43 -19.39
C HIS A 212 7.12 -20.31 -20.37
N TYR A 213 6.78 -19.06 -20.04
CA TYR A 213 7.07 -17.90 -20.87
C TYR A 213 8.50 -17.38 -20.65
N LEU A 214 8.97 -17.27 -19.39
CA LEU A 214 10.23 -16.61 -19.05
C LEU A 214 11.46 -17.49 -19.30
N LYS A 215 11.34 -18.81 -19.31
CA LYS A 215 12.47 -19.73 -19.60
C LYS A 215 13.15 -19.44 -20.93
N GLN A 216 12.44 -18.97 -21.94
CA GLN A 216 13.02 -18.60 -23.23
C GLN A 216 13.95 -17.38 -23.19
N PHE A 217 13.96 -16.63 -22.08
CA PHE A 217 14.82 -15.48 -21.82
C PHE A 217 15.86 -15.74 -20.74
N HIS A 218 15.97 -17.00 -20.26
CA HIS A 218 16.86 -17.38 -19.18
C HIS A 218 18.00 -18.27 -19.70
N VAL A 219 19.24 -17.92 -19.37
CA VAL A 219 20.47 -18.59 -19.88
C VAL A 219 20.50 -20.10 -19.58
N LYS A 220 19.85 -20.58 -18.52
CA LYS A 220 19.78 -22.00 -18.15
C LYS A 220 18.91 -22.83 -19.11
N TYR A 221 17.96 -22.20 -19.80
CA TYR A 221 16.92 -22.90 -20.58
C TYR A 221 16.95 -22.54 -22.07
N ALA A 222 17.28 -21.30 -22.41
CA ALA A 222 17.27 -20.82 -23.79
C ALA A 222 18.53 -21.26 -24.54
N HIS A 223 18.40 -21.50 -25.85
CA HIS A 223 19.56 -21.75 -26.70
C HIS A 223 20.42 -20.46 -26.80
N PRO A 224 21.75 -20.51 -26.56
CA PRO A 224 22.59 -19.31 -26.46
C PRO A 224 22.48 -18.36 -27.66
N ALA A 225 22.48 -18.88 -28.89
CA ALA A 225 22.39 -18.04 -30.09
C ALA A 225 21.02 -17.35 -30.23
N GLU A 226 19.91 -18.01 -29.85
CA GLU A 226 18.57 -17.41 -29.86
C GLU A 226 18.43 -16.36 -28.78
N LEU A 227 19.01 -16.60 -27.60
CA LEU A 227 19.00 -15.64 -26.49
C LEU A 227 19.77 -14.38 -26.87
N GLU A 228 20.92 -14.49 -27.49
CA GLU A 228 21.73 -13.37 -27.95
C GLU A 228 21.00 -12.53 -29.03
N LEU A 229 20.30 -13.18 -29.96
CA LEU A 229 19.44 -12.50 -30.93
C LEU A 229 18.31 -11.71 -30.25
N LYS A 230 17.66 -12.29 -29.21
CA LYS A 230 16.60 -11.62 -28.44
C LYS A 230 17.15 -10.42 -27.66
N VAL A 231 18.32 -10.55 -27.03
CA VAL A 231 19.00 -9.46 -26.31
C VAL A 231 19.30 -8.28 -27.27
N THR A 232 19.90 -8.59 -28.43
CA THR A 232 20.20 -7.59 -29.44
C THR A 232 18.96 -6.90 -29.99
N SER A 233 17.93 -7.69 -30.33
CA SER A 233 16.66 -7.17 -30.88
C SER A 233 15.91 -6.29 -29.85
N ALA A 234 15.97 -6.64 -28.58
CA ALA A 234 15.39 -5.87 -27.50
C ALA A 234 16.22 -4.62 -27.12
N ARG A 235 17.43 -4.47 -27.66
CA ARG A 235 18.37 -3.36 -27.39
C ARG A 235 18.65 -3.21 -25.89
N VAL A 236 18.87 -4.32 -25.20
CA VAL A 236 19.26 -4.37 -23.79
C VAL A 236 20.70 -4.85 -23.66
N ARG A 237 21.29 -4.63 -22.47
CA ARG A 237 22.69 -4.89 -22.21
C ARG A 237 23.04 -6.39 -22.26
N ASP A 238 22.18 -7.20 -21.66
CA ASP A 238 22.41 -8.63 -21.42
C ASP A 238 21.08 -9.38 -21.22
N TRP A 239 21.19 -10.70 -21.08
CA TRP A 239 20.04 -11.57 -20.86
C TRP A 239 19.29 -11.26 -19.53
N THR A 240 19.97 -10.78 -18.51
CA THR A 240 19.33 -10.43 -17.23
C THR A 240 18.43 -9.22 -17.39
N SER A 241 18.92 -8.20 -18.07
CA SER A 241 18.13 -7.01 -18.43
C SER A 241 16.94 -7.35 -19.33
N LEU A 242 17.11 -8.35 -20.23
CA LEU A 242 16.02 -8.85 -21.07
C LEU A 242 14.98 -9.58 -20.22
N HIS A 243 15.41 -10.54 -19.40
CA HIS A 243 14.53 -11.33 -18.53
C HIS A 243 13.72 -10.43 -17.60
N GLU A 244 14.39 -9.47 -16.94
CA GLU A 244 13.71 -8.49 -16.07
C GLU A 244 12.66 -7.68 -16.85
N ARG A 245 13.03 -7.15 -18.03
CA ARG A 245 12.10 -6.36 -18.85
C ARG A 245 10.88 -7.17 -19.29
N MET A 246 11.09 -8.44 -19.69
CA MET A 246 10.03 -9.31 -20.20
C MET A 246 9.13 -9.83 -19.08
N GLY A 247 9.62 -9.91 -17.81
CA GLY A 247 8.91 -10.47 -16.67
C GLY A 247 8.31 -9.45 -15.68
N ARG A 248 8.21 -8.18 -16.00
CA ARG A 248 7.71 -7.12 -15.09
C ARG A 248 6.21 -7.19 -14.88
N MET A 249 5.73 -8.06 -14.01
CA MET A 249 4.30 -8.23 -13.71
C MET A 249 3.66 -6.99 -13.07
N TYR A 250 4.30 -6.34 -12.10
CA TYR A 250 3.75 -5.17 -11.42
C TYR A 250 3.61 -3.93 -12.32
N ARG A 251 4.52 -3.76 -13.27
CA ARG A 251 4.53 -2.66 -14.23
C ARG A 251 4.62 -3.23 -15.65
N PRO A 252 3.52 -3.82 -16.15
CA PRO A 252 3.54 -4.51 -17.44
C PRO A 252 3.89 -3.53 -18.57
N GLN A 253 4.87 -3.90 -19.37
CA GLN A 253 5.29 -3.17 -20.58
C GLN A 253 5.33 -4.10 -21.79
N ASN A 254 5.14 -5.38 -21.55
CA ASN A 254 5.16 -6.44 -22.53
C ASN A 254 3.77 -7.05 -22.66
N PRO A 255 3.04 -6.81 -23.77
CA PRO A 255 1.72 -7.39 -23.99
C PRO A 255 1.67 -8.92 -24.06
N ASP A 256 2.81 -9.55 -24.36
CA ASP A 256 2.91 -11.00 -24.46
C ASP A 256 3.16 -11.67 -23.10
N LEU A 257 3.38 -10.88 -22.03
CA LEU A 257 3.58 -11.43 -20.69
C LEU A 257 2.27 -11.97 -20.14
N PRO A 258 2.16 -13.30 -19.87
CA PRO A 258 0.98 -13.86 -19.23
C PRO A 258 0.73 -13.23 -17.85
N CYS A 259 -0.54 -13.00 -17.51
CA CYS A 259 -0.93 -12.42 -16.24
C CYS A 259 -2.03 -13.26 -15.55
N LEU A 260 -2.23 -13.03 -14.24
CA LEU A 260 -3.32 -13.60 -13.45
C LEU A 260 -4.36 -12.53 -13.07
N ASP A 261 -4.17 -11.28 -13.51
CA ASP A 261 -5.07 -10.16 -13.25
C ASP A 261 -6.37 -10.27 -14.07
N ALA A 262 -7.42 -9.53 -13.67
CA ALA A 262 -8.70 -9.48 -14.36
C ALA A 262 -8.59 -8.92 -15.79
N TRP A 263 -7.63 -8.01 -16.01
CA TRP A 263 -7.33 -7.41 -17.31
C TRP A 263 -5.84 -7.45 -17.59
N CYS A 264 -5.45 -7.91 -18.77
CA CYS A 264 -4.07 -8.01 -19.20
C CYS A 264 -3.75 -6.94 -20.25
N LEU A 265 -2.54 -6.39 -20.20
CA LEU A 265 -2.06 -5.38 -21.14
C LEU A 265 -2.12 -5.91 -22.59
N SER A 266 -2.68 -5.11 -23.51
CA SER A 266 -2.70 -5.42 -24.95
C SER A 266 -2.00 -4.38 -25.83
N THR A 267 -1.56 -3.25 -25.25
CA THR A 267 -0.87 -2.17 -25.98
C THR A 267 0.59 -2.08 -25.60
N ALA A 268 1.47 -2.27 -26.54
CA ALA A 268 2.91 -2.09 -26.33
C ALA A 268 3.28 -0.60 -26.16
N PRO A 269 4.20 -0.24 -25.23
CA PRO A 269 4.79 1.10 -25.19
C PRO A 269 5.78 1.30 -26.35
N PRO A 270 6.03 2.57 -26.79
CA PRO A 270 5.45 3.80 -26.26
C PRO A 270 4.02 4.06 -26.76
N SER A 271 3.13 4.49 -25.89
CA SER A 271 1.75 4.86 -26.22
C SER A 271 1.24 5.93 -25.25
N THR A 272 0.29 6.74 -25.71
CA THR A 272 -0.51 7.64 -24.87
C THR A 272 -1.89 7.05 -24.53
N ARG A 273 -2.23 5.90 -25.08
CA ARG A 273 -3.45 5.15 -24.80
C ARG A 273 -3.11 3.68 -24.63
N PHE A 274 -3.29 3.17 -23.42
CA PHE A 274 -3.09 1.76 -23.10
C PHE A 274 -4.44 1.07 -22.94
N VAL A 275 -4.59 -0.08 -23.58
CA VAL A 275 -5.75 -0.95 -23.51
C VAL A 275 -5.37 -2.20 -22.74
N PHE A 276 -6.16 -2.52 -21.74
CA PHE A 276 -6.11 -3.79 -21.02
C PHE A 276 -7.40 -4.54 -21.31
N LYS A 277 -7.27 -5.78 -21.77
CA LYS A 277 -8.40 -6.63 -22.16
C LYS A 277 -8.69 -7.66 -21.07
N ARG A 278 -9.96 -8.05 -20.98
CA ARG A 278 -10.41 -9.11 -20.07
C ARG A 278 -9.54 -10.35 -20.21
N ASN A 279 -9.13 -10.91 -19.07
CA ASN A 279 -8.43 -12.19 -19.00
C ASN A 279 -9.46 -13.34 -19.18
N PRO A 280 -9.36 -14.15 -20.23
CA PRO A 280 -10.32 -15.23 -20.48
C PRO A 280 -10.22 -16.37 -19.46
N TYR A 281 -9.12 -16.44 -18.69
CA TYR A 281 -8.85 -17.48 -17.67
C TYR A 281 -8.94 -16.94 -16.23
N PHE A 282 -9.56 -15.76 -16.04
CA PHE A 282 -9.66 -15.17 -14.71
C PHE A 282 -10.47 -16.05 -13.74
N HIS A 283 -9.98 -16.22 -12.52
CA HIS A 283 -10.41 -17.25 -11.58
C HIS A 283 -11.64 -16.87 -10.74
N ARG A 284 -12.16 -15.65 -10.82
CA ARG A 284 -13.31 -15.18 -10.05
C ARG A 284 -14.61 -15.31 -10.83
N ILE A 285 -15.67 -15.72 -10.13
CA ILE A 285 -17.05 -15.75 -10.65
C ILE A 285 -17.97 -15.06 -9.63
N ASP A 286 -19.14 -14.60 -10.09
CA ASP A 286 -20.21 -14.18 -9.19
C ASP A 286 -21.04 -15.38 -8.67
N THR A 287 -22.03 -15.11 -7.82
CA THR A 287 -22.92 -16.12 -7.25
C THR A 287 -23.86 -16.75 -8.30
N GLU A 288 -24.05 -16.13 -9.47
CA GLU A 288 -24.87 -16.65 -10.57
C GLU A 288 -24.04 -17.44 -11.60
N GLY A 289 -22.71 -17.56 -11.41
CA GLY A 289 -21.81 -18.30 -12.28
C GLY A 289 -21.24 -17.49 -13.44
N ARG A 290 -21.37 -16.14 -13.45
CA ARG A 290 -20.72 -15.28 -14.45
C ARG A 290 -19.25 -15.13 -14.14
N GLN A 291 -18.38 -15.37 -15.12
CA GLN A 291 -16.95 -15.09 -14.99
C GLN A 291 -16.70 -13.59 -14.93
N LEU A 292 -16.03 -13.10 -13.89
CA LEU A 292 -15.56 -11.73 -13.82
C LEU A 292 -14.34 -11.50 -14.75
N PRO A 293 -14.00 -10.27 -15.09
CA PRO A 293 -14.69 -9.00 -14.79
C PRO A 293 -15.97 -8.81 -15.62
N TYR A 294 -16.88 -7.93 -15.17
CA TYR A 294 -18.03 -7.57 -16.00
C TYR A 294 -17.65 -6.65 -17.15
N ALA A 295 -16.81 -5.61 -16.90
CA ALA A 295 -16.29 -4.74 -17.95
C ALA A 295 -15.25 -5.49 -18.79
N ASP A 296 -15.31 -5.33 -20.12
CA ASP A 296 -14.43 -6.05 -21.04
C ASP A 296 -13.03 -5.46 -21.12
N GLU A 297 -12.90 -4.15 -20.92
CA GLU A 297 -11.62 -3.45 -21.08
C GLU A 297 -11.42 -2.35 -20.03
N ILE A 298 -10.16 -2.09 -19.71
CA ILE A 298 -9.70 -0.86 -19.03
C ILE A 298 -8.93 -0.03 -20.06
N ILE A 299 -9.25 1.25 -20.17
CA ILE A 299 -8.55 2.20 -21.03
C ILE A 299 -7.84 3.24 -20.16
N LEU A 300 -6.51 3.30 -20.26
CA LEU A 300 -5.72 4.38 -19.65
C LEU A 300 -5.32 5.38 -20.73
N ASN A 301 -5.78 6.61 -20.64
CA ASN A 301 -5.31 7.73 -21.45
C ASN A 301 -4.25 8.52 -20.66
N ILE A 302 -3.06 8.66 -21.25
CA ILE A 302 -1.92 9.34 -20.61
C ILE A 302 -1.85 10.78 -21.13
N GLY A 303 -1.85 11.72 -20.20
CA GLY A 303 -1.78 13.15 -20.50
C GLY A 303 -1.04 13.93 -19.42
N SER A 304 -1.21 15.24 -19.40
CA SER A 304 -0.68 16.06 -18.31
C SER A 304 -1.47 15.86 -17.03
N SER A 305 -0.81 15.55 -15.93
CA SER A 305 -1.44 15.41 -14.60
C SER A 305 -2.20 16.68 -14.18
N ALA A 306 -1.75 17.86 -14.60
CA ALA A 306 -2.41 19.13 -14.32
C ALA A 306 -3.77 19.31 -15.03
N LEU A 307 -4.02 18.56 -16.09
CA LEU A 307 -5.26 18.64 -16.88
C LEU A 307 -6.29 17.56 -16.50
N VAL A 308 -5.93 16.59 -15.67
CA VAL A 308 -6.80 15.46 -15.33
C VAL A 308 -8.13 15.91 -14.77
N ALA A 309 -8.16 16.87 -13.83
CA ALA A 309 -9.42 17.39 -13.28
C ALA A 309 -10.31 18.04 -14.37
N ALA A 310 -9.72 18.83 -15.27
CA ALA A 310 -10.45 19.48 -16.37
C ALA A 310 -11.01 18.47 -17.38
N GLN A 311 -10.21 17.48 -17.79
CA GLN A 311 -10.64 16.42 -18.69
C GLN A 311 -11.71 15.51 -18.04
N THR A 312 -11.59 15.25 -16.74
CA THR A 312 -12.61 14.53 -15.97
C THR A 312 -13.93 15.29 -15.98
N ALA A 313 -13.92 16.61 -15.82
CA ALA A 313 -15.11 17.46 -15.83
C ALA A 313 -15.86 17.45 -17.18
N THR A 314 -15.21 17.06 -18.28
CA THR A 314 -15.84 16.88 -19.61
C THR A 314 -16.38 15.46 -19.86
N GLY A 315 -16.22 14.54 -18.89
CA GLY A 315 -16.70 13.15 -18.98
C GLY A 315 -15.76 12.21 -19.76
N GLU A 316 -14.45 12.55 -19.83
CA GLU A 316 -13.45 11.70 -20.47
C GLU A 316 -13.05 10.48 -19.64
N ALA A 317 -13.41 10.43 -18.35
CA ALA A 317 -13.18 9.32 -17.45
C ALA A 317 -14.50 8.74 -16.92
N ASP A 318 -14.54 7.42 -16.71
CA ASP A 318 -15.66 6.72 -16.06
C ASP A 318 -15.41 6.49 -14.57
N LEU A 319 -14.15 6.35 -14.18
CA LEU A 319 -13.70 6.18 -12.79
C LEU A 319 -12.39 6.94 -12.62
N GLN A 320 -12.38 7.98 -11.78
CA GLN A 320 -11.19 8.82 -11.59
C GLN A 320 -11.03 9.29 -10.16
N ALA A 321 -9.85 9.08 -9.56
CA ALA A 321 -9.46 9.67 -8.28
C ALA A 321 -7.99 10.13 -8.30
N ARG A 322 -7.12 9.35 -8.97
CA ARG A 322 -5.70 9.69 -9.11
C ARG A 322 -5.55 11.02 -9.87
N TYR A 323 -4.69 11.90 -9.38
CA TYR A 323 -4.48 13.27 -9.87
C TYR A 323 -5.68 14.22 -9.69
N ILE A 324 -6.72 13.81 -8.97
CA ILE A 324 -7.77 14.70 -8.46
C ILE A 324 -7.38 15.12 -7.04
N ARG A 325 -7.36 16.43 -6.80
CA ARG A 325 -7.08 17.02 -5.49
C ARG A 325 -8.38 17.41 -4.79
N PHE A 326 -8.30 17.68 -3.49
CA PHE A 326 -9.48 18.08 -2.74
C PHE A 326 -10.00 19.45 -3.15
N ASP A 327 -9.11 20.37 -3.53
CA ASP A 327 -9.47 21.70 -4.07
C ASP A 327 -10.19 21.65 -5.44
N ASP A 328 -10.08 20.55 -6.19
CA ASP A 328 -10.84 20.32 -7.42
C ASP A 328 -12.32 19.97 -7.15
N TYR A 329 -12.70 19.66 -5.89
CA TYR A 329 -14.03 19.12 -5.54
C TYR A 329 -15.18 20.00 -6.01
N THR A 330 -15.16 21.30 -5.67
CA THR A 330 -16.25 22.23 -6.01
C THR A 330 -16.40 22.42 -7.52
N PHE A 331 -15.29 22.47 -8.24
CA PHE A 331 -15.25 22.53 -9.69
C PHE A 331 -15.88 21.26 -10.32
N LEU A 332 -15.44 20.08 -9.90
CA LEU A 332 -15.97 18.81 -10.38
C LEU A 332 -17.44 18.62 -10.00
N LYS A 333 -17.84 19.00 -8.78
CA LYS A 333 -19.22 18.93 -8.31
C LYS A 333 -20.16 19.78 -9.19
N SER A 334 -19.72 20.96 -9.59
CA SER A 334 -20.47 21.82 -10.50
C SER A 334 -20.61 21.23 -11.92
N ALA A 335 -19.70 20.36 -12.32
CA ALA A 335 -19.68 19.72 -13.65
C ALA A 335 -20.47 18.41 -13.73
N GLU A 336 -20.92 17.82 -12.62
CA GLU A 336 -21.58 16.49 -12.53
C GLU A 336 -22.68 16.26 -13.57
N LYS A 337 -23.55 17.27 -13.74
CA LYS A 337 -24.69 17.15 -14.67
C LYS A 337 -24.22 17.11 -16.12
N ARG A 338 -23.27 17.96 -16.48
CA ARG A 338 -22.74 18.07 -17.85
C ARG A 338 -21.84 16.90 -18.20
N GLY A 339 -21.00 16.47 -17.26
CA GLY A 339 -20.04 15.37 -17.46
C GLY A 339 -20.65 13.98 -17.30
N GLY A 340 -21.88 13.86 -16.78
CA GLY A 340 -22.56 12.57 -16.60
C GLY A 340 -21.97 11.67 -15.52
N PHE A 341 -21.43 12.26 -14.45
CA PHE A 341 -20.82 11.54 -13.33
C PHE A 341 -21.35 12.05 -11.99
N ASN A 342 -20.98 11.36 -10.92
CA ASN A 342 -21.08 11.81 -9.53
C ASN A 342 -19.67 12.02 -8.96
N VAL A 343 -19.53 12.92 -7.99
CA VAL A 343 -18.30 13.09 -7.22
C VAL A 343 -18.56 12.62 -5.79
N GLU A 344 -17.96 11.49 -5.46
CA GLU A 344 -18.00 10.92 -4.11
C GLU A 344 -16.81 11.41 -3.28
N LEU A 345 -16.94 11.43 -1.96
CA LEU A 345 -15.88 11.84 -1.04
C LEU A 345 -15.42 10.67 -0.19
N TRP A 346 -14.42 9.94 -0.67
CA TRP A 346 -13.83 8.83 0.08
C TRP A 346 -12.88 9.33 1.17
N GLY A 347 -12.79 8.63 2.29
CA GLY A 347 -11.80 8.90 3.32
C GLY A 347 -10.38 8.60 2.82
N ARG A 348 -9.39 9.34 3.26
CA ARG A 348 -7.98 9.04 3.00
C ARG A 348 -7.39 8.18 4.11
N GLY A 349 -6.42 7.33 3.78
CA GLY A 349 -5.87 6.30 4.68
C GLY A 349 -4.61 6.70 5.44
N GLU A 350 -4.03 7.90 5.20
CA GLU A 350 -2.82 8.35 5.87
C GLU A 350 -3.06 8.86 7.30
N GLY A 351 -2.07 8.72 8.18
CA GLY A 351 -2.12 9.14 9.59
C GLY A 351 -2.14 10.65 9.81
N SER A 352 -1.68 11.41 8.84
CA SER A 352 -1.85 12.86 8.72
C SER A 352 -1.76 13.25 7.25
N ARG A 353 -2.64 14.14 6.81
CA ARG A 353 -2.62 14.63 5.44
C ARG A 353 -1.32 15.36 5.14
N MET A 354 -0.84 16.10 6.12
CA MET A 354 0.46 16.74 6.12
C MET A 354 1.09 16.60 7.49
N ALA A 355 2.33 16.15 7.53
CA ALA A 355 3.15 16.09 8.73
C ALA A 355 4.43 16.93 8.53
N LEU A 356 4.82 17.66 9.57
CA LEU A 356 6.15 18.26 9.64
C LEU A 356 7.10 17.23 10.25
N LEU A 357 8.27 17.11 9.67
CA LEU A 357 9.25 16.07 9.94
C LEU A 357 10.60 16.74 10.33
N PRO A 358 10.79 17.06 11.63
CA PRO A 358 12.09 17.50 12.13
C PRO A 358 13.16 16.46 11.84
N ASN A 359 14.25 16.83 11.18
CA ASN A 359 15.31 15.87 10.85
C ASN A 359 16.25 15.67 12.04
N LEU A 360 16.07 14.58 12.80
CA LEU A 360 16.89 14.25 13.98
C LEU A 360 18.35 13.92 13.61
N ASN A 361 18.64 13.76 12.31
CA ASN A 361 19.97 13.56 11.75
C ASN A 361 20.50 14.79 10.97
N ALA A 362 19.91 15.98 11.21
CA ALA A 362 20.35 17.20 10.54
C ALA A 362 21.88 17.44 10.72
N GLU A 363 22.55 17.94 9.68
CA GLU A 363 23.97 18.32 9.72
C GLU A 363 24.22 19.53 10.64
N ASP A 364 23.26 20.48 10.70
CA ASP A 364 23.34 21.61 11.64
C ASP A 364 23.25 21.09 13.09
N PRO A 365 24.34 21.21 13.86
CA PRO A 365 24.41 20.60 15.19
C PRO A 365 23.46 21.24 16.20
N VAL A 366 23.11 22.53 16.00
CA VAL A 366 22.20 23.26 16.89
C VAL A 366 20.78 22.78 16.68
N TRP A 367 20.32 22.73 15.41
CA TRP A 367 19.01 22.20 15.08
C TRP A 367 18.90 20.71 15.40
N ARG A 368 19.94 19.90 15.13
CA ARG A 368 19.99 18.49 15.51
C ARG A 368 19.75 18.32 17.01
N LYS A 369 20.43 19.11 17.87
CA LYS A 369 20.25 19.05 19.31
C LYS A 369 18.83 19.47 19.73
N LEU A 370 18.28 20.52 19.14
CA LEU A 370 16.93 21.00 19.42
C LEU A 370 15.87 19.98 19.00
N TRP A 371 16.03 19.34 17.83
CA TRP A 371 15.09 18.29 17.39
C TRP A 371 15.12 17.05 18.28
N ARG A 372 16.21 16.78 18.98
CA ARG A 372 16.31 15.67 19.94
C ARG A 372 15.72 15.99 21.31
N ASP A 373 15.48 17.27 21.61
CA ASP A 373 14.74 17.70 22.80
C ASP A 373 13.23 17.60 22.55
N VAL A 374 12.57 16.68 23.25
CA VAL A 374 11.13 16.46 23.12
C VAL A 374 10.28 17.70 23.43
N ARG A 375 10.77 18.60 24.34
CA ARG A 375 10.07 19.83 24.71
C ARG A 375 9.91 20.74 23.49
N VAL A 376 10.92 20.81 22.63
CA VAL A 376 10.87 21.61 21.39
C VAL A 376 9.83 21.05 20.44
N ARG A 377 9.83 19.73 20.19
CA ARG A 377 8.85 19.10 19.30
C ARG A 377 7.42 19.24 19.81
N ARG A 378 7.18 19.06 21.12
CA ARG A 378 5.88 19.27 21.77
C ARG A 378 5.42 20.71 21.66
N ALA A 379 6.31 21.68 21.89
CA ALA A 379 6.01 23.10 21.76
C ALA A 379 5.54 23.46 20.34
N LEU A 380 6.27 23.00 19.32
CA LEU A 380 5.89 23.23 17.93
C LEU A 380 4.53 22.60 17.59
N SER A 381 4.24 21.42 18.13
CA SER A 381 2.94 20.78 17.93
C SER A 381 1.79 21.53 18.59
N LEU A 382 1.97 22.02 19.84
CA LEU A 382 0.98 22.82 20.57
C LEU A 382 0.74 24.18 19.91
N ALA A 383 1.70 24.70 19.16
CA ALA A 383 1.58 25.97 18.45
C ALA A 383 0.98 25.86 17.05
N ILE A 384 0.31 24.76 16.72
CA ILE A 384 -0.43 24.60 15.46
C ILE A 384 -1.94 24.67 15.74
N ASP A 385 -2.63 25.66 15.19
CA ASP A 385 -4.09 25.68 15.20
C ASP A 385 -4.65 24.74 14.13
N ARG A 386 -4.83 23.47 14.51
CA ARG A 386 -5.35 22.42 13.64
C ARG A 386 -6.80 22.66 13.23
N ARG A 387 -7.56 23.34 14.09
CA ARG A 387 -8.95 23.70 13.80
C ARG A 387 -9.01 24.72 12.65
N GLU A 388 -8.16 25.76 12.69
CA GLU A 388 -8.06 26.73 11.60
C GLU A 388 -7.68 26.04 10.29
N ILE A 389 -6.66 25.15 10.30
CA ILE A 389 -6.25 24.37 9.13
C ILE A 389 -7.41 23.51 8.61
N ASN A 390 -8.11 22.80 9.50
CA ASN A 390 -9.23 21.94 9.11
C ASN A 390 -10.37 22.74 8.47
N GLN A 391 -10.72 23.90 9.03
CA GLN A 391 -11.78 24.75 8.49
C GLN A 391 -11.39 25.42 7.17
N ALA A 392 -10.20 26.00 7.11
CA ALA A 392 -9.77 26.78 5.94
C ALA A 392 -9.43 25.92 4.72
N ILE A 393 -8.80 24.75 4.93
CA ILE A 393 -8.27 23.92 3.84
C ILE A 393 -9.17 22.70 3.56
N PHE A 394 -9.74 22.09 4.60
CA PHE A 394 -10.50 20.83 4.48
C PHE A 394 -12.00 20.99 4.78
N TYR A 395 -12.53 22.22 4.84
CA TYR A 395 -13.94 22.56 5.07
C TYR A 395 -14.54 21.89 6.33
N GLY A 396 -13.70 21.61 7.34
CA GLY A 396 -14.10 20.91 8.56
C GLY A 396 -14.34 19.41 8.39
N LEU A 397 -14.02 18.82 7.24
CA LEU A 397 -14.26 17.41 6.92
C LEU A 397 -13.17 16.47 7.40
N GLY A 398 -12.02 17.00 7.86
CA GLY A 398 -10.95 16.24 8.47
C GLY A 398 -11.12 16.12 9.99
N ARG A 399 -10.14 15.47 10.63
CA ARG A 399 -10.01 15.38 12.10
C ARG A 399 -8.69 15.99 12.53
N GLU A 400 -8.75 16.86 13.53
CA GLU A 400 -7.57 17.40 14.20
C GLU A 400 -6.83 16.27 14.91
N SER A 401 -5.57 16.03 14.56
CA SER A 401 -4.89 14.80 14.99
C SER A 401 -3.37 14.96 15.04
N ALA A 402 -2.75 14.22 15.93
CA ALA A 402 -1.36 13.81 15.76
C ALA A 402 -1.22 12.90 14.53
N ASN A 403 0.01 12.61 14.12
CA ASN A 403 0.27 11.63 13.07
C ASN A 403 0.16 10.21 13.65
N THR A 404 -1.00 9.58 13.51
CA THR A 404 -1.31 8.29 14.15
C THR A 404 -2.38 7.51 13.40
N MET A 405 -2.78 6.34 13.95
CA MET A 405 -3.81 5.46 13.38
C MET A 405 -5.17 6.15 13.26
N LEU A 406 -5.90 5.83 12.20
CA LEU A 406 -7.28 6.26 11.96
C LEU A 406 -8.28 5.42 12.78
N PRO A 407 -9.50 5.96 13.09
CA PRO A 407 -10.51 5.24 13.86
C PRO A 407 -10.95 3.88 13.29
N GLN A 408 -10.74 3.64 12.00
CA GLN A 408 -11.02 2.36 11.35
C GLN A 408 -9.96 1.27 11.66
N SER A 409 -8.79 1.66 12.16
CA SER A 409 -7.77 0.71 12.61
C SER A 409 -8.09 0.18 14.00
N PRO A 410 -7.96 -1.14 14.27
CA PRO A 410 -8.10 -1.71 15.62
C PRO A 410 -7.03 -1.20 16.60
N LEU A 411 -5.97 -0.57 16.08
CA LEU A 411 -4.88 0.02 16.87
C LEU A 411 -5.15 1.49 17.26
N HIS A 412 -6.25 2.08 16.79
CA HIS A 412 -6.59 3.45 17.14
C HIS A 412 -6.91 3.62 18.62
N ARG A 413 -6.39 4.71 19.20
CA ARG A 413 -6.80 5.21 20.53
C ARG A 413 -6.88 6.72 20.50
N LEU A 414 -7.90 7.26 21.15
CA LEU A 414 -8.11 8.71 21.22
C LEU A 414 -6.92 9.43 21.90
N GLU A 415 -6.29 8.78 22.88
CA GLU A 415 -5.09 9.31 23.56
C GLU A 415 -3.91 9.53 22.61
N TYR A 416 -3.72 8.68 21.60
CA TYR A 416 -2.69 8.87 20.59
C TYR A 416 -3.06 9.99 19.61
N GLN A 417 -4.33 10.07 19.23
CA GLN A 417 -4.84 11.09 18.32
C GLN A 417 -4.71 12.49 18.91
N THR A 418 -4.98 12.65 20.21
CA THR A 418 -5.03 13.95 20.88
C THR A 418 -3.72 14.36 21.58
N ALA A 419 -2.69 13.51 21.51
CA ALA A 419 -1.40 13.79 22.16
C ALA A 419 -0.75 15.06 21.58
N TRP A 420 -0.56 16.05 22.42
CA TRP A 420 0.10 17.35 22.08
C TRP A 420 -0.55 18.09 20.91
N THR A 421 -1.87 17.91 20.67
CA THR A 421 -2.58 18.52 19.54
C THR A 421 -3.40 19.75 19.91
N ARG A 422 -3.67 19.98 21.20
CA ARG A 422 -4.38 21.17 21.66
C ARG A 422 -3.61 22.42 21.30
N PHE A 423 -4.26 23.41 20.73
CA PHE A 423 -3.66 24.71 20.48
C PHE A 423 -3.45 25.45 21.80
N ASP A 424 -2.18 25.67 22.20
CA ASP A 424 -1.81 26.24 23.49
C ASP A 424 -0.45 26.96 23.38
N LEU A 425 -0.53 28.24 23.04
CA LEU A 425 0.67 29.09 22.85
C LEU A 425 1.43 29.35 24.15
N ASP A 426 0.74 29.39 25.30
CA ASP A 426 1.36 29.65 26.60
C ASP A 426 2.22 28.45 27.01
N GLN A 427 1.67 27.23 26.89
CA GLN A 427 2.42 26.01 27.16
C GLN A 427 3.56 25.83 26.15
N ALA A 428 3.35 26.15 24.87
CA ALA A 428 4.41 26.10 23.85
C ALA A 428 5.57 27.04 24.19
N ASN A 429 5.27 28.29 24.57
CA ASN A 429 6.28 29.24 25.00
C ASN A 429 7.06 28.77 26.22
N LYS A 430 6.37 28.25 27.24
CA LYS A 430 6.98 27.69 28.45
C LYS A 430 7.96 26.57 28.11
N LEU A 431 7.56 25.60 27.28
CA LEU A 431 8.43 24.50 26.86
C LEU A 431 9.67 24.96 26.10
N LEU A 432 9.55 25.99 25.25
CA LEU A 432 10.69 26.56 24.53
C LEU A 432 11.63 27.31 25.49
N ASP A 433 11.09 28.01 26.47
CA ASP A 433 11.89 28.69 27.50
C ASP A 433 12.68 27.67 28.35
N GLU A 434 12.02 26.60 28.78
CA GLU A 434 12.65 25.47 29.50
C GLU A 434 13.70 24.71 28.66
N ALA A 435 13.55 24.71 27.32
CA ALA A 435 14.52 24.15 26.40
C ALA A 435 15.72 25.08 26.11
N GLY A 436 15.78 26.24 26.78
CA GLY A 436 16.90 27.19 26.68
C GLY A 436 16.75 28.25 25.59
N LEU A 437 15.55 28.40 25.02
CA LEU A 437 15.25 29.38 23.95
C LEU A 437 14.51 30.62 24.48
N ALA A 438 14.70 31.01 25.75
CA ALA A 438 13.96 32.10 26.38
C ALA A 438 14.27 33.50 25.82
N LYS A 439 15.49 33.74 25.31
CA LYS A 439 15.91 35.03 24.79
C LYS A 439 15.26 35.34 23.43
N ARG A 440 14.76 36.56 23.27
CA ARG A 440 14.15 37.04 22.01
C ARG A 440 14.77 38.39 21.59
N ASP A 441 14.70 38.64 20.29
CA ASP A 441 15.06 39.95 19.73
C ASP A 441 13.88 40.96 19.81
N TRP A 442 14.06 42.11 19.23
CA TRP A 442 13.06 43.19 19.17
C TRP A 442 11.83 42.85 18.31
N ASP A 443 11.94 41.91 17.35
CA ASP A 443 10.83 41.36 16.55
C ASP A 443 10.09 40.20 17.28
N GLY A 444 10.53 39.82 18.48
CA GLY A 444 9.99 38.70 19.23
C GLY A 444 10.51 37.33 18.78
N ILE A 445 11.48 37.25 17.86
CA ILE A 445 12.10 36.03 17.41
C ILE A 445 13.10 35.55 18.45
N ARG A 446 13.05 34.26 18.77
CA ARG A 446 13.96 33.58 19.71
C ARG A 446 15.39 33.52 19.18
N TYR A 447 16.36 33.51 20.08
CA TYR A 447 17.74 33.16 19.74
C TYR A 447 18.00 31.71 19.98
N LEU A 448 18.70 31.09 19.02
CA LEU A 448 19.26 29.74 19.16
C LEU A 448 20.44 29.77 20.16
N PRO A 449 20.86 28.61 20.72
CA PRO A 449 21.97 28.54 21.65
C PRO A 449 23.31 29.09 21.14
N ASP A 450 23.50 29.15 19.82
CA ASP A 450 24.69 29.71 19.15
C ASP A 450 24.56 31.21 18.81
N GLY A 451 23.45 31.84 19.22
CA GLY A 451 23.19 33.27 18.99
C GLY A 451 22.53 33.60 17.67
N ARG A 452 22.31 32.65 16.77
CA ARG A 452 21.49 32.87 15.57
C ARG A 452 20.02 33.08 15.96
N ARG A 453 19.27 33.78 15.10
CA ARG A 453 17.81 33.85 15.22
C ARG A 453 17.18 32.49 14.93
N ALA A 454 16.09 32.18 15.61
CA ALA A 454 15.32 30.96 15.36
C ALA A 454 14.52 31.07 14.05
N GLU A 455 15.25 31.13 12.95
CA GLU A 455 14.75 31.15 11.58
C GLU A 455 14.95 29.76 10.98
N LEU A 456 13.85 29.12 10.61
CA LEU A 456 13.80 27.72 10.18
C LEU A 456 13.39 27.63 8.71
N VAL A 457 14.17 26.96 7.89
CA VAL A 457 13.80 26.61 6.52
C VAL A 457 13.09 25.26 6.51
N VAL A 458 11.81 25.26 6.09
CA VAL A 458 11.02 24.05 5.88
C VAL A 458 11.02 23.72 4.39
N GLU A 459 11.57 22.58 4.02
CA GLU A 459 11.65 22.15 2.62
C GLU A 459 10.49 21.22 2.25
N THR A 460 9.98 21.37 1.01
CA THR A 460 8.91 20.56 0.43
C THR A 460 9.33 20.04 -0.96
N ALA A 461 8.64 19.03 -1.46
CA ALA A 461 8.84 18.55 -2.84
C ALA A 461 8.27 19.49 -3.92
N GLY A 462 7.62 20.60 -3.53
CA GLY A 462 7.08 21.58 -4.46
C GLY A 462 5.89 21.12 -5.31
N GLU A 463 5.26 20.00 -4.97
CA GLU A 463 4.22 19.39 -5.80
C GLU A 463 2.80 19.69 -5.33
N SER A 464 2.62 20.33 -4.16
CA SER A 464 1.33 20.55 -3.53
C SER A 464 1.14 22.00 -3.08
N THR A 465 0.15 22.68 -3.67
CA THR A 465 -0.32 23.99 -3.21
C THR A 465 -0.92 23.90 -1.80
N GLU A 466 -1.66 22.82 -1.50
CA GLU A 466 -2.23 22.54 -0.18
C GLU A 466 -1.17 22.57 0.94
N GLN A 467 0.03 22.00 0.68
CA GLN A 467 1.12 22.07 1.65
C GLN A 467 1.62 23.50 1.86
N ALA A 468 1.67 24.32 0.82
CA ALA A 468 2.09 25.71 0.93
C ALA A 468 1.09 26.54 1.74
N ASP A 469 -0.20 26.33 1.53
CA ASP A 469 -1.28 27.03 2.24
C ASP A 469 -1.31 26.65 3.74
N VAL A 470 -1.19 25.35 4.05
CA VAL A 470 -1.09 24.88 5.45
C VAL A 470 0.17 25.45 6.13
N LEU A 471 1.32 25.49 5.43
CA LEU A 471 2.55 26.08 5.98
C LEU A 471 2.42 27.59 6.23
N ALA A 472 1.62 28.29 5.43
CA ALA A 472 1.35 29.71 5.66
C ALA A 472 0.61 29.95 6.99
N LEU A 473 -0.41 29.12 7.29
CA LEU A 473 -1.13 29.17 8.58
C LEU A 473 -0.21 28.81 9.75
N ILE A 474 0.61 27.78 9.62
CA ILE A 474 1.58 27.37 10.65
C ILE A 474 2.62 28.45 10.87
N ARG A 475 3.11 29.13 9.84
CA ARG A 475 4.07 30.25 9.93
C ARG A 475 3.53 31.35 10.84
N ASP A 476 2.28 31.75 10.66
CA ASP A 476 1.68 32.82 11.43
C ASP A 476 1.48 32.42 12.90
N ASN A 477 1.21 31.17 13.17
CA ASN A 477 1.12 30.63 14.51
C ASN A 477 2.49 30.47 15.20
N TRP A 478 3.50 29.94 14.50
CA TRP A 478 4.84 29.77 15.06
C TRP A 478 5.58 31.09 15.29
N LEU A 479 5.23 32.13 14.52
CA LEU A 479 5.75 33.47 14.77
C LEU A 479 5.36 33.98 16.18
N LYS A 480 4.16 33.63 16.68
CA LYS A 480 3.68 33.99 18.04
C LYS A 480 4.52 33.34 19.15
N ILE A 481 5.14 32.21 18.87
CA ILE A 481 6.07 31.55 19.79
C ILE A 481 7.54 31.89 19.52
N GLY A 482 7.81 32.83 18.60
CA GLY A 482 9.15 33.33 18.29
C GLY A 482 9.97 32.44 17.36
N ILE A 483 9.33 31.55 16.60
CA ILE A 483 9.97 30.76 15.56
C ILE A 483 9.49 31.28 14.20
N LYS A 484 10.42 31.73 13.37
CA LYS A 484 10.14 32.26 12.03
C LYS A 484 10.46 31.18 11.00
N ILE A 485 9.49 30.81 10.16
CA ILE A 485 9.71 29.82 9.12
C ILE A 485 9.73 30.41 7.72
N TYR A 486 10.56 29.82 6.87
CA TYR A 486 10.63 30.05 5.44
C TYR A 486 10.37 28.73 4.70
N THR A 487 9.56 28.77 3.65
CA THR A 487 9.26 27.59 2.84
C THR A 487 10.19 27.56 1.64
N ARG A 488 10.80 26.38 1.37
CA ARG A 488 11.64 26.14 0.20
C ARG A 488 11.09 24.96 -0.60
N PRO A 489 10.34 25.21 -1.68
CA PRO A 489 9.97 24.14 -2.61
C PRO A 489 11.21 23.72 -3.42
N THR A 490 11.39 22.40 -3.60
CA THR A 490 12.53 21.82 -4.33
C THR A 490 12.02 20.63 -5.14
N GLN A 491 12.63 20.35 -6.29
CA GLN A 491 12.27 19.16 -7.08
C GLN A 491 12.46 17.88 -6.26
N ARG A 492 11.50 16.92 -6.36
CA ARG A 492 11.36 15.74 -5.48
C ARG A 492 12.65 14.95 -5.27
N ASP A 493 13.40 14.64 -6.34
CA ASP A 493 14.59 13.82 -6.21
C ASP A 493 15.73 14.58 -5.52
N LEU A 494 15.86 15.88 -5.81
CA LEU A 494 16.81 16.75 -5.13
C LEU A 494 16.43 16.96 -3.65
N PHE A 495 15.14 17.17 -3.38
CA PHE A 495 14.60 17.27 -2.02
C PHE A 495 14.98 16.02 -1.20
N ARG A 496 14.70 14.81 -1.71
CA ARG A 496 15.05 13.56 -1.01
C ARG A 496 16.55 13.43 -0.75
N LYS A 497 17.38 13.67 -1.77
CA LYS A 497 18.85 13.63 -1.62
C LYS A 497 19.34 14.57 -0.51
N ARG A 498 18.78 15.78 -0.43
CA ARG A 498 19.14 16.76 0.60
C ARG A 498 18.69 16.33 2.01
N VAL A 499 17.47 15.77 2.14
CA VAL A 499 16.99 15.24 3.42
C VAL A 499 17.88 14.09 3.89
N TYR A 500 18.19 13.14 3.00
CA TYR A 500 19.02 11.97 3.30
C TYR A 500 20.45 12.34 3.70
N ALA A 501 21.01 13.35 3.06
CA ALA A 501 22.32 13.91 3.43
C ALA A 501 22.32 14.57 4.82
N GLY A 502 21.16 15.03 5.33
CA GLY A 502 21.04 15.80 6.57
C GLY A 502 21.04 17.33 6.35
N SER A 503 21.13 17.79 5.11
CA SER A 503 21.18 19.22 4.76
C SER A 503 19.84 19.95 4.96
N VAL A 504 18.74 19.18 5.11
CA VAL A 504 17.40 19.71 5.41
C VAL A 504 17.14 19.59 6.90
N VAL A 505 16.85 20.69 7.54
CA VAL A 505 16.59 20.77 8.98
C VAL A 505 15.17 20.29 9.31
N MET A 506 14.18 20.67 8.51
CA MET A 506 12.79 20.23 8.62
C MET A 506 12.19 20.06 7.24
N SER A 507 11.47 18.98 7.05
CA SER A 507 10.75 18.68 5.83
C SER A 507 9.25 18.51 6.07
N VAL A 508 8.49 18.49 4.97
CA VAL A 508 7.05 18.21 4.96
C VAL A 508 6.76 17.06 4.02
N TRP A 509 5.95 16.11 4.50
CA TRP A 509 5.43 15.00 3.72
C TRP A 509 4.03 14.59 4.23
N SER A 510 3.43 13.53 3.63
CA SER A 510 2.31 12.83 4.27
C SER A 510 2.74 12.25 5.63
N GLY A 511 1.79 12.02 6.51
CA GLY A 511 2.04 11.25 7.73
C GLY A 511 2.26 9.76 7.44
N LEU A 512 1.92 8.89 8.40
CA LEU A 512 1.98 7.44 8.22
C LEU A 512 1.21 7.04 6.95
N ASP A 513 1.84 6.31 6.06
CA ASP A 513 1.23 5.91 4.79
C ASP A 513 0.08 4.90 5.02
N ASN A 514 0.24 4.02 6.01
CA ASN A 514 -0.78 3.06 6.42
C ASN A 514 -1.29 3.32 7.85
N ALA A 515 -2.23 4.25 7.99
CA ALA A 515 -2.92 4.50 9.27
C ALA A 515 -4.15 3.60 9.49
N LEU A 516 -4.37 2.61 8.64
CA LEU A 516 -5.40 1.58 8.76
C LEU A 516 -4.81 0.24 9.22
N ALA A 517 -3.53 0.22 9.60
CA ALA A 517 -2.84 -1.01 9.95
C ALA A 517 -3.60 -1.83 11.00
N THR A 518 -3.53 -3.15 10.84
CA THR A 518 -3.87 -4.13 11.86
C THR A 518 -2.60 -4.60 12.58
N PRO A 519 -2.69 -5.25 13.72
CA PRO A 519 -1.51 -5.79 14.42
C PRO A 519 -0.63 -6.69 13.54
N ASP A 520 -1.21 -7.36 12.56
CA ASP A 520 -0.53 -8.29 11.67
C ASP A 520 0.25 -7.60 10.53
N MET A 521 0.03 -6.31 10.32
CA MET A 521 0.81 -5.49 9.39
C MET A 521 2.06 -4.95 10.06
N SER A 522 3.12 -4.75 9.27
CA SER A 522 4.43 -4.32 9.80
C SER A 522 4.40 -2.90 10.37
N PRO A 523 4.91 -2.67 11.60
CA PRO A 523 5.05 -1.34 12.18
C PRO A 523 6.33 -0.61 11.75
N HIS A 524 6.91 -0.96 10.60
CA HIS A 524 8.19 -0.44 10.13
C HIS A 524 8.26 1.09 10.07
N GLU A 525 7.15 1.76 9.76
CA GLU A 525 7.09 3.22 9.73
C GLU A 525 7.29 3.88 11.11
N LEU A 526 7.04 3.14 12.19
CA LEU A 526 7.19 3.64 13.57
C LEU A 526 8.60 3.44 14.15
N ALA A 527 9.51 2.77 13.45
CA ALA A 527 10.88 2.53 13.90
C ALA A 527 11.88 3.03 12.85
N PRO A 528 13.12 3.37 13.21
CA PRO A 528 14.14 3.84 12.26
C PRO A 528 14.68 2.69 11.40
N THR A 529 13.90 2.23 10.45
CA THR A 529 14.12 1.05 9.62
C THR A 529 14.38 1.35 8.15
N GLY A 530 14.19 2.61 7.72
CA GLY A 530 14.35 2.98 6.31
C GLY A 530 14.83 4.42 6.12
N GLN A 531 15.72 4.63 5.14
CA GLN A 531 16.23 5.96 4.78
C GLN A 531 15.11 6.90 4.29
N ALA A 532 14.02 6.33 3.75
CA ALA A 532 12.87 7.10 3.28
C ALA A 532 12.07 7.76 4.41
N GLN A 533 12.32 7.43 5.68
CA GLN A 533 11.73 8.04 6.85
C GLN A 533 12.45 9.38 7.16
N LEU A 534 11.85 10.48 6.68
CA LEU A 534 12.50 11.79 6.58
C LEU A 534 12.86 12.44 7.94
N GLN A 535 12.27 11.97 9.06
CA GLN A 535 12.59 12.43 10.41
C GLN A 535 13.90 11.86 10.96
N TRP A 536 14.39 10.72 10.42
CA TRP A 536 15.62 10.06 10.87
C TRP A 536 16.34 9.25 9.76
N PRO A 537 16.62 9.87 8.60
CA PRO A 537 17.07 9.14 7.40
C PRO A 537 18.38 8.39 7.60
N LYS A 538 19.33 8.93 8.39
CA LYS A 538 20.62 8.25 8.63
C LYS A 538 20.50 7.07 9.59
N TRP A 539 19.56 7.11 10.54
CA TRP A 539 19.27 5.96 11.41
C TRP A 539 18.61 4.83 10.60
N GLY A 540 17.65 5.19 9.72
CA GLY A 540 17.03 4.24 8.82
C GLY A 540 18.03 3.61 7.85
N GLN A 541 18.91 4.42 7.26
CA GLN A 541 19.99 3.93 6.40
C GLN A 541 20.92 2.95 7.12
N HIS A 542 21.27 3.24 8.38
CA HIS A 542 22.10 2.34 9.19
C HIS A 542 21.46 0.96 9.34
N TYR A 543 20.14 0.91 9.55
CA TYR A 543 19.41 -0.35 9.62
C TYR A 543 19.38 -1.08 8.27
N GLU A 544 19.00 -0.40 7.17
CA GLU A 544 18.93 -0.97 5.83
C GLU A 544 20.27 -1.56 5.37
N GLU A 545 21.36 -0.84 5.64
CA GLU A 545 22.72 -1.20 5.23
C GLU A 545 23.48 -2.01 6.29
N LYS A 546 22.77 -2.58 7.26
CA LYS A 546 23.32 -3.45 8.32
C LYS A 546 24.54 -2.85 9.03
N GLY A 547 24.53 -1.55 9.24
CA GLY A 547 25.58 -0.80 9.94
C GLY A 547 26.74 -0.34 9.06
N ALA A 548 26.76 -0.66 7.77
CA ALA A 548 27.86 -0.28 6.88
C ALA A 548 27.92 1.23 6.58
N VAL A 549 26.75 1.89 6.54
CA VAL A 549 26.60 3.33 6.34
C VAL A 549 25.50 3.88 7.25
N GLY A 550 25.34 5.21 7.26
CA GLY A 550 24.39 5.87 8.13
C GLY A 550 24.93 6.09 9.54
N GLU A 551 24.04 6.37 10.47
CA GLU A 551 24.35 6.61 11.90
C GLU A 551 23.48 5.66 12.75
N PRO A 552 24.00 5.02 13.81
CA PRO A 552 23.15 4.23 14.73
C PRO A 552 22.19 5.15 15.50
N PRO A 553 20.97 4.70 15.82
CA PRO A 553 20.07 5.46 16.70
C PRO A 553 20.72 5.74 18.07
N ASP A 554 20.81 7.01 18.46
CA ASP A 554 21.45 7.42 19.72
C ASP A 554 20.46 7.91 20.79
N LEU A 555 19.17 8.11 20.44
CA LEU A 555 18.11 8.35 21.42
C LEU A 555 17.58 7.04 22.01
N PRO A 556 17.38 6.96 23.35
CA PRO A 556 16.84 5.75 23.98
C PRO A 556 15.52 5.29 23.39
N GLU A 557 14.60 6.23 23.13
CA GLU A 557 13.26 5.94 22.57
C GLU A 557 13.35 5.43 21.14
N ALA A 558 14.26 5.95 20.33
CA ALA A 558 14.46 5.46 18.96
C ALA A 558 15.07 4.05 18.94
N ARG A 559 16.01 3.76 19.88
CA ARG A 559 16.51 2.39 20.09
C ARG A 559 15.39 1.45 20.54
N ARG A 560 14.55 1.90 21.48
CA ARG A 560 13.41 1.11 21.95
C ARG A 560 12.42 0.80 20.81
N LEU A 561 12.13 1.76 19.94
CA LEU A 561 11.29 1.52 18.74
C LEU A 561 11.90 0.47 17.83
N LEU A 562 13.21 0.48 17.62
CA LEU A 562 13.88 -0.55 16.82
C LEU A 562 13.82 -1.93 17.48
N GLU A 563 14.06 -2.02 18.80
CA GLU A 563 13.89 -3.26 19.58
C GLU A 563 12.47 -3.82 19.47
N LEU A 564 11.46 -2.96 19.60
CA LEU A 564 10.05 -3.35 19.46
C LEU A 564 9.72 -3.84 18.03
N TYR A 565 10.26 -3.18 17.02
CA TYR A 565 10.12 -3.65 15.64
C TYR A 565 10.73 -5.04 15.44
N LEU A 566 11.93 -5.27 15.97
CA LEU A 566 12.58 -6.58 15.92
C LEU A 566 11.79 -7.64 16.71
N ALA A 567 11.21 -7.27 17.87
CA ALA A 567 10.33 -8.16 18.63
C ALA A 567 9.05 -8.49 17.86
N TRP A 568 8.45 -7.50 17.15
CA TRP A 568 7.31 -7.75 16.28
C TRP A 568 7.64 -8.79 15.21
N ARG A 569 8.81 -8.71 14.60
CA ARG A 569 9.27 -9.66 13.58
C ARG A 569 9.42 -11.09 14.09
N GLN A 570 9.57 -11.29 15.40
CA GLN A 570 9.70 -12.60 16.04
C GLN A 570 8.42 -13.05 16.74
N SER A 571 7.36 -12.24 16.70
CA SER A 571 6.10 -12.50 17.40
C SER A 571 5.32 -13.67 16.77
N ARG A 572 4.57 -14.40 17.60
CA ARG A 572 3.85 -15.61 17.21
C ARG A 572 2.34 -15.44 17.12
N SER A 573 1.80 -14.38 17.69
CA SER A 573 0.35 -14.15 17.75
C SER A 573 -0.02 -12.71 17.47
N THR A 574 -1.24 -12.50 16.94
CA THR A 574 -1.84 -11.17 16.75
C THR A 574 -1.94 -10.39 18.05
N ALA A 575 -2.22 -11.06 19.18
CA ALA A 575 -2.30 -10.42 20.50
C ALA A 575 -0.95 -9.85 20.94
N GLU A 576 0.14 -10.62 20.77
CA GLU A 576 1.50 -10.17 21.05
C GLU A 576 1.88 -8.97 20.17
N ARG A 577 1.58 -9.04 18.87
CA ARG A 577 1.80 -7.95 17.92
C ARG A 577 1.04 -6.68 18.29
N ALA A 578 -0.21 -6.82 18.76
CA ALA A 578 -1.01 -5.68 19.21
C ALA A 578 -0.38 -4.96 20.41
N VAL A 579 0.17 -5.70 21.38
CA VAL A 579 0.88 -5.11 22.53
C VAL A 579 2.09 -4.30 22.06
N ILE A 580 2.89 -4.85 21.15
CA ILE A 580 4.07 -4.19 20.59
C ILE A 580 3.67 -2.91 19.84
N TRP A 581 2.67 -2.98 18.97
CA TRP A 581 2.14 -1.82 18.25
C TRP A 581 1.71 -0.70 19.21
N HIS A 582 0.97 -1.04 20.27
CA HIS A 582 0.50 -0.04 21.24
C HIS A 582 1.65 0.62 22.00
N GLU A 583 2.71 -0.12 22.33
CA GLU A 583 3.91 0.46 22.94
C GLU A 583 4.61 1.43 21.99
N MET A 584 4.77 1.06 20.71
CA MET A 584 5.37 1.94 19.70
C MET A 584 4.53 3.21 19.48
N LEU A 585 3.21 3.08 19.33
CA LEU A 585 2.30 4.22 19.18
C LEU A 585 2.32 5.16 20.40
N LYS A 586 2.43 4.60 21.62
CA LYS A 586 2.57 5.38 22.85
C LYS A 586 3.87 6.19 22.87
N ILE A 587 4.99 5.59 22.44
CA ILE A 587 6.27 6.29 22.31
C ILE A 587 6.14 7.44 21.31
N HIS A 588 5.52 7.22 20.14
CA HIS A 588 5.30 8.28 19.15
C HIS A 588 4.39 9.40 19.67
N ALA A 589 3.31 9.06 20.35
CA ALA A 589 2.40 10.01 20.97
C ALA A 589 3.12 10.90 22.01
N ASP A 590 4.02 10.31 22.81
CA ASP A 590 4.78 11.04 23.82
C ASP A 590 5.91 11.88 23.18
N GLN A 591 6.69 11.27 22.29
CA GLN A 591 7.92 11.86 21.75
C GLN A 591 7.71 12.85 20.60
N VAL A 592 6.56 12.82 19.92
CA VAL A 592 6.22 13.71 18.80
C VAL A 592 7.36 13.75 17.76
N PHE A 593 7.85 12.59 17.32
CA PHE A 593 8.92 12.52 16.31
C PHE A 593 8.49 13.11 14.98
N THR A 594 7.19 13.09 14.69
CA THR A 594 6.53 13.74 13.56
C THR A 594 5.35 14.56 14.06
N ILE A 595 5.11 15.75 13.48
CA ILE A 595 4.06 16.65 13.90
C ILE A 595 2.93 16.60 12.89
N GLY A 596 1.86 15.87 13.23
CA GLY A 596 0.65 15.76 12.41
C GLY A 596 -0.21 17.02 12.47
N THR A 597 -1.04 17.23 11.46
CA THR A 597 -1.98 18.34 11.36
C THR A 597 -3.43 17.88 11.40
N VAL A 598 -3.92 17.32 10.30
CA VAL A 598 -5.29 16.84 10.11
C VAL A 598 -5.24 15.47 9.44
N ASN A 599 -6.04 14.52 9.88
CA ASN A 599 -6.22 13.21 9.23
C ASN A 599 -7.68 12.95 8.84
N GLY A 600 -7.94 11.81 8.20
CA GLY A 600 -9.28 11.45 7.75
C GLY A 600 -9.87 12.47 6.76
N THR A 601 -9.02 13.20 6.05
CA THR A 601 -9.41 14.12 4.99
C THR A 601 -10.05 13.36 3.83
N ARG A 602 -10.63 14.08 2.88
CA ARG A 602 -11.41 13.49 1.80
C ARG A 602 -10.65 13.47 0.48
N GLN A 603 -10.83 12.39 -0.28
CA GLN A 603 -10.41 12.23 -1.66
C GLN A 603 -11.63 12.29 -2.56
N PRO A 604 -11.74 13.26 -3.48
CA PRO A 604 -12.79 13.22 -4.49
C PRO A 604 -12.58 12.02 -5.43
N VAL A 605 -13.64 11.25 -5.62
CA VAL A 605 -13.71 10.10 -6.52
C VAL A 605 -14.83 10.36 -7.52
N VAL A 606 -14.47 10.50 -8.79
CA VAL A 606 -15.43 10.71 -9.87
C VAL A 606 -15.86 9.36 -10.42
N VAL A 607 -17.17 9.14 -10.46
CA VAL A 607 -17.79 7.90 -10.89
C VAL A 607 -18.86 8.20 -11.94
N SER A 608 -18.74 7.66 -13.14
CA SER A 608 -19.76 7.77 -14.18
C SER A 608 -21.12 7.31 -13.65
N LYS A 609 -22.20 8.06 -13.93
CA LYS A 609 -23.56 7.67 -13.54
C LYS A 609 -24.00 6.33 -14.15
N ARG A 610 -23.30 5.89 -15.19
CA ARG A 610 -23.52 4.58 -15.82
C ARG A 610 -22.79 3.44 -15.14
N LEU A 611 -21.74 3.73 -14.35
CA LEU A 611 -20.93 2.72 -13.69
C LEU A 611 -21.57 2.33 -12.33
N VAL A 612 -21.90 1.06 -12.18
CA VAL A 612 -22.61 0.49 -11.03
C VAL A 612 -21.65 -0.31 -10.17
N ASN A 613 -21.99 -0.53 -8.91
CA ASN A 613 -21.21 -1.25 -7.88
C ASN A 613 -19.96 -0.53 -7.35
N VAL A 614 -19.68 0.69 -7.80
CA VAL A 614 -18.68 1.51 -7.13
C VAL A 614 -19.28 2.02 -5.81
N PRO A 615 -18.63 1.80 -4.65
CA PRO A 615 -19.17 2.29 -3.38
C PRO A 615 -19.27 3.81 -3.35
N GLU A 616 -20.34 4.34 -2.77
CA GLU A 616 -20.51 5.78 -2.52
C GLU A 616 -19.51 6.26 -1.46
N GLU A 617 -19.25 5.42 -0.45
CA GLU A 617 -18.24 5.65 0.59
C GLU A 617 -17.13 4.62 0.51
N GLY A 618 -15.90 5.06 0.69
CA GLY A 618 -14.73 4.19 0.66
C GLY A 618 -13.51 4.84 1.29
N ILE A 619 -12.41 4.10 1.28
CA ILE A 619 -11.11 4.58 1.73
C ILE A 619 -10.13 4.56 0.58
N TRP A 620 -9.58 5.71 0.29
CA TRP A 620 -8.52 5.90 -0.69
C TRP A 620 -7.17 5.76 -0.02
N ALA A 621 -6.61 4.55 -0.06
CA ALA A 621 -5.31 4.21 0.50
C ALA A 621 -4.57 3.25 -0.42
N PHE A 622 -3.25 3.41 -0.53
CA PHE A 622 -2.41 2.46 -1.28
C PHE A 622 -2.37 1.12 -0.54
N ASP A 623 -1.90 1.11 0.69
CA ASP A 623 -2.01 -0.02 1.59
C ASP A 623 -3.08 0.27 2.66
N PRO A 624 -3.81 -0.72 3.15
CA PRO A 624 -3.90 -2.09 2.66
C PRO A 624 -5.04 -2.25 1.65
N GLY A 625 -4.80 -2.39 0.41
CA GLY A 625 -5.88 -2.76 -0.51
C GLY A 625 -5.93 -2.05 -1.85
N GLY A 626 -4.86 -1.38 -2.26
CA GLY A 626 -4.69 -0.94 -3.64
C GLY A 626 -5.73 0.07 -4.12
N TYR A 627 -6.06 1.08 -3.31
CA TYR A 627 -7.05 2.11 -3.65
C TYR A 627 -8.44 1.51 -3.97
N PHE A 628 -8.77 1.34 -5.25
CA PHE A 628 -10.00 0.68 -5.69
C PHE A 628 -9.96 -0.84 -5.48
N GLY A 629 -8.76 -1.44 -5.38
CA GLY A 629 -8.57 -2.88 -5.44
C GLY A 629 -9.38 -3.68 -4.43
N ARG A 630 -9.41 -3.24 -3.15
CA ARG A 630 -10.22 -3.90 -2.10
C ARG A 630 -11.73 -3.88 -2.39
N TYR A 631 -12.17 -2.98 -3.28
CA TYR A 631 -13.57 -2.87 -3.68
C TYR A 631 -13.88 -3.68 -4.94
N LEU A 632 -12.96 -4.54 -5.38
CA LEU A 632 -13.11 -5.47 -6.49
C LEU A 632 -13.69 -4.80 -7.76
N PRO A 633 -12.91 -3.96 -8.48
CA PRO A 633 -13.38 -3.30 -9.71
C PRO A 633 -13.83 -4.26 -10.82
N ASP A 634 -13.41 -5.54 -10.75
CA ASP A 634 -13.91 -6.61 -11.62
C ASP A 634 -15.41 -6.87 -11.45
N THR A 635 -16.03 -6.38 -10.37
CA THR A 635 -17.49 -6.40 -10.16
C THR A 635 -18.21 -5.12 -10.63
N PHE A 636 -17.47 -4.12 -11.14
CA PHE A 636 -18.11 -2.89 -11.67
C PHE A 636 -18.63 -3.13 -13.09
N TRP A 637 -19.81 -2.58 -13.39
CA TRP A 637 -20.49 -2.79 -14.67
C TRP A 637 -21.25 -1.56 -15.14
N PHE A 638 -21.55 -1.49 -16.43
CA PHE A 638 -22.28 -0.37 -17.01
C PHE A 638 -23.77 -0.69 -17.21
N ARG A 639 -24.65 0.16 -16.66
CA ARG A 639 -26.07 0.15 -17.01
C ARG A 639 -26.28 0.85 -18.35
N ASP A 640 -27.32 0.45 -19.08
CA ASP A 640 -27.74 1.13 -20.29
C ASP A 640 -28.29 2.53 -19.99
N THR A 641 -28.22 3.45 -20.96
CA THR A 641 -28.64 4.86 -20.80
C THR A 641 -30.15 5.04 -20.67
N ALA A 642 -30.94 3.97 -20.77
CA ALA A 642 -32.39 3.99 -20.71
C ALA A 642 -32.98 3.49 -19.37
N GLU A 643 -32.16 3.10 -18.42
CA GLU A 643 -32.51 2.74 -17.05
C GLU A 643 -32.00 3.89 -16.09
#